data_8bfdc2840f09b095000c418c319b9037
#
_entry.id   8bfdc2840f09b095000c418c319b9037
#
_cell.length_a   1.000
_cell.length_b   1.000
_cell.length_c   1.000
_cell.angle_alpha   90.00
_cell.angle_beta   90.00
_cell.angle_gamma   90.00
#
_symmetry.space_group_name_H-M   'P 1'
#
loop_
_entity.id
_entity.type
_entity.pdbx_description
1 polymer ?
#
loop_
_entity_poly.entity_id
_entity_poly.type
_entity_poly.pdbx_seq_one_letter_code
_entity_poly.pdbx_strand_id
1 'polypeptide(L)'
;LQQFSTPLPYAALAVRAAKIRLGETVLEPSAGTGALAGFAKRARAKLMLNEVDPFRQQLLDVVFDGEATGHDAEHIDDLLISPTVPSVIVINPPFASSVDRSRDRHIAAKHLIGAAKLLAPGGRLVAIMPMGFSPERDAAHWARAMSLLTPRLALTIPGHVYRKLGTSVDTQLMVFDKVQDDVQLIRTSVDDLGAAVSIVDQIVATRPVVAAATASRSAHVRSPERRQTHAAQHKPAASTATAAKTPKHAATPLSFTTLETPRENTPISDIYARYRPQRIDIAGAQEHPTPLVESIAMASVAPPVPSLQAAEGLRLPNRLIAEGHLSEAQLETIIVANDAHARDLPGKFTIDDDQTKMLRNDEDAAARAYRLGYFLGDGTGCGKGRECAGLILVNWLSGRRKAVWVSKSATLIEDAVRDWTDLGGSPADIQPLSKWKPDQSVTMGDGIMFVTYSTLRSAGKCGTTRLNQLLEWMGDDFDGVLAFDEAHAMQNAAGSEQGRGAKPSQQGLAGLRLQLATPRARVFYVSATGATSVQNLAYASRLGLWGQGPEYPFPSRESFVSAMEAGGVAAMEVVARDLKTLGFYTARALSFDGVEYDVLEHALTPAQTEIYDAYAGAFRTIHHNLEASLTATGVNDASGETNASAAKASAKSRFESTKQRFFNHLLMGMKAPSIVSAIQQDLSDGYACVIQVVSTGESLLKRRLEVMDTDDELVEGA
;
A
#
# COMPACT_ATOMS: atom_id res chain seq x y z
N LEU A 1 4.88 -4.41 -7.52
CA LEU A 1 6.17 -4.97 -7.94
C LEU A 1 6.21 -5.00 -9.47
N GLN A 2 7.01 -4.13 -10.08
CA GLN A 2 7.33 -4.25 -11.51
C GLN A 2 8.37 -5.36 -11.68
N GLN A 3 7.92 -6.61 -11.57
CA GLN A 3 8.73 -7.76 -11.95
C GLN A 3 8.36 -8.12 -13.39
N PHE A 4 9.22 -7.75 -14.33
CA PHE A 4 9.03 -8.07 -15.73
C PHE A 4 9.39 -9.53 -15.97
N SER A 5 8.47 -10.28 -16.56
CA SER A 5 8.75 -11.63 -17.02
C SER A 5 9.81 -11.60 -18.14
N THR A 6 10.68 -12.62 -18.19
CA THR A 6 11.67 -12.73 -19.26
C THR A 6 10.96 -13.08 -20.57
N PRO A 7 11.22 -12.35 -21.69
CA PRO A 7 10.71 -12.76 -23.00
C PRO A 7 11.17 -14.19 -23.34
N LEU A 8 10.26 -15.05 -23.80
CA LEU A 8 10.53 -16.47 -24.00
C LEU A 8 11.79 -16.78 -24.85
N PRO A 9 12.10 -16.06 -25.96
CA PRO A 9 13.33 -16.29 -26.72
C PRO A 9 14.59 -16.07 -25.88
N TYR A 10 14.59 -15.08 -24.99
CA TYR A 10 15.74 -14.77 -24.12
C TYR A 10 15.79 -15.67 -22.89
N ALA A 11 14.65 -16.16 -22.41
CA ALA A 11 14.62 -17.24 -21.42
C ALA A 11 15.23 -18.52 -21.99
N ALA A 12 14.89 -18.88 -23.22
CA ALA A 12 15.51 -20.00 -23.92
C ALA A 12 17.02 -19.80 -24.12
N LEU A 13 17.44 -18.58 -24.48
CA LEU A 13 18.86 -18.23 -24.66
C LEU A 13 19.63 -18.33 -23.33
N ALA A 14 19.08 -17.85 -22.24
CA ALA A 14 19.69 -17.94 -20.92
C ALA A 14 19.87 -19.40 -20.47
N VAL A 15 18.85 -20.23 -20.63
CA VAL A 15 18.92 -21.66 -20.30
C VAL A 15 19.87 -22.41 -21.23
N ARG A 16 19.96 -22.02 -22.53
CA ARG A 16 20.97 -22.55 -23.46
C ARG A 16 22.39 -22.20 -22.97
N ALA A 17 22.64 -20.96 -22.55
CA ALA A 17 23.91 -20.53 -22.00
C ALA A 17 24.32 -21.32 -20.74
N ALA A 18 23.34 -21.73 -19.96
CA ALA A 18 23.55 -22.53 -18.75
C ALA A 18 24.06 -23.94 -19.06
N LYS A 19 23.88 -24.49 -20.27
CA LYS A 19 24.30 -25.83 -20.72
C LYS A 19 23.95 -26.91 -19.68
N ILE A 20 22.67 -26.96 -19.32
CA ILE A 20 22.16 -27.92 -18.33
C ILE A 20 22.36 -29.34 -18.87
N ARG A 21 22.94 -30.20 -18.04
CA ARG A 21 23.12 -31.64 -18.32
C ARG A 21 21.97 -32.42 -17.70
N LEU A 22 21.71 -33.60 -18.25
CA LEU A 22 20.63 -34.47 -17.79
C LEU A 22 20.76 -34.76 -16.30
N GLY A 23 19.68 -34.47 -15.52
CA GLY A 23 19.59 -34.75 -14.09
C GLY A 23 20.31 -33.77 -13.17
N GLU A 24 20.91 -32.71 -13.72
CA GLU A 24 21.49 -31.64 -12.90
C GLU A 24 20.40 -30.90 -12.12
N THR A 25 20.78 -30.40 -10.96
CA THR A 25 19.89 -29.54 -10.15
C THR A 25 20.08 -28.09 -10.54
N VAL A 26 18.98 -27.44 -10.89
CA VAL A 26 18.89 -26.03 -11.28
C VAL A 26 18.11 -25.26 -10.22
N LEU A 27 18.72 -24.22 -9.66
CA LEU A 27 18.03 -23.26 -8.78
C LEU A 27 17.61 -22.02 -9.58
N GLU A 28 16.36 -21.63 -9.45
CA GLU A 28 15.84 -20.32 -9.86
C GLU A 28 15.37 -19.56 -8.63
N PRO A 29 16.18 -18.63 -8.10
CA PRO A 29 15.91 -17.96 -6.82
C PRO A 29 14.78 -16.92 -6.87
N SER A 30 14.38 -16.47 -8.05
CA SER A 30 13.33 -15.48 -8.31
C SER A 30 12.54 -15.91 -9.52
N ALA A 31 11.74 -16.97 -9.34
CA ALA A 31 11.20 -17.74 -10.48
C ALA A 31 10.07 -17.02 -11.26
N GLY A 32 9.42 -16.04 -10.61
CA GLY A 32 8.34 -15.28 -11.24
C GLY A 32 7.22 -16.20 -11.71
N THR A 33 6.93 -16.19 -13.02
CA THR A 33 5.94 -17.08 -13.65
C THR A 33 6.56 -18.37 -14.22
N GLY A 34 7.84 -18.64 -13.94
CA GLY A 34 8.51 -19.89 -14.36
C GLY A 34 9.03 -19.91 -15.79
N ALA A 35 9.28 -18.76 -16.42
CA ALA A 35 9.74 -18.71 -17.82
C ALA A 35 11.09 -19.41 -18.02
N LEU A 36 12.04 -19.22 -17.12
CA LEU A 36 13.35 -19.89 -17.15
C LEU A 36 13.20 -21.35 -16.72
N ALA A 37 12.44 -21.62 -15.64
CA ALA A 37 12.16 -22.96 -15.13
C ALA A 37 11.56 -23.88 -16.20
N GLY A 38 10.65 -23.37 -17.05
CA GLY A 38 10.04 -24.15 -18.13
C GLY A 38 11.08 -24.69 -19.13
N PHE A 39 12.04 -23.88 -19.53
CA PHE A 39 13.14 -24.34 -20.39
C PHE A 39 14.12 -25.26 -19.66
N ALA A 40 14.37 -25.04 -18.36
CA ALA A 40 15.19 -25.92 -17.55
C ALA A 40 14.53 -27.29 -17.35
N LYS A 41 13.21 -27.35 -17.10
CA LYS A 41 12.42 -28.61 -17.08
C LYS A 41 12.52 -29.36 -18.41
N ARG A 42 12.44 -28.65 -19.56
CA ARG A 42 12.61 -29.23 -20.86
C ARG A 42 14.00 -29.81 -21.09
N ALA A 43 15.04 -29.26 -20.48
CA ALA A 43 16.40 -29.81 -20.45
C ALA A 43 16.55 -30.98 -19.47
N ARG A 44 15.46 -31.46 -18.85
CA ARG A 44 15.41 -32.55 -17.87
C ARG A 44 16.21 -32.29 -16.61
N ALA A 45 16.24 -31.03 -16.16
CA ALA A 45 16.78 -30.63 -14.88
C ALA A 45 15.87 -31.06 -13.72
N LYS A 46 16.47 -31.23 -12.53
CA LYS A 46 15.76 -31.21 -11.27
C LYS A 46 15.64 -29.76 -10.83
N LEU A 47 14.41 -29.27 -10.64
CA LEU A 47 14.18 -27.87 -10.32
C LEU A 47 14.17 -27.63 -8.82
N MET A 48 14.80 -26.54 -8.41
CA MET A 48 14.64 -25.90 -7.11
C MET A 48 14.13 -24.48 -7.40
N LEU A 49 12.87 -24.20 -7.07
CA LEU A 49 12.22 -22.93 -7.38
C LEU A 49 11.98 -22.15 -6.10
N ASN A 50 12.23 -20.85 -6.16
CA ASN A 50 11.89 -19.91 -5.09
C ASN A 50 11.19 -18.69 -5.66
N GLU A 51 10.06 -18.31 -5.08
CA GLU A 51 9.29 -17.11 -5.46
C GLU A 51 8.63 -16.53 -4.22
N VAL A 52 8.90 -15.28 -3.94
CA VAL A 52 8.41 -14.59 -2.74
C VAL A 52 6.92 -14.23 -2.82
N ASP A 53 6.39 -14.07 -4.03
CA ASP A 53 4.97 -13.78 -4.24
C ASP A 53 4.14 -15.06 -4.09
N PRO A 54 3.20 -15.13 -3.10
CA PRO A 54 2.46 -16.36 -2.83
C PRO A 54 1.57 -16.83 -3.98
N PHE A 55 1.05 -15.92 -4.81
CA PHE A 55 0.22 -16.28 -5.96
C PHE A 55 1.05 -16.92 -7.06
N ARG A 56 2.23 -16.37 -7.35
CA ARG A 56 3.16 -16.95 -8.34
C ARG A 56 3.75 -18.25 -7.83
N GLN A 57 4.01 -18.36 -6.52
CA GLN A 57 4.43 -19.61 -5.90
C GLN A 57 3.42 -20.73 -6.15
N GLN A 58 2.12 -20.48 -5.88
CA GLN A 58 1.04 -21.43 -6.17
C GLN A 58 0.97 -21.81 -7.67
N LEU A 59 1.18 -20.83 -8.55
CA LEU A 59 1.25 -21.08 -9.98
C LEU A 59 2.40 -22.03 -10.35
N LEU A 60 3.59 -21.79 -9.77
CA LEU A 60 4.77 -22.64 -9.96
C LEU A 60 4.53 -24.05 -9.44
N ASP A 61 3.89 -24.22 -8.29
CA ASP A 61 3.56 -25.52 -7.70
C ASP A 61 2.65 -26.34 -8.63
N VAL A 62 1.65 -25.69 -9.23
CA VAL A 62 0.74 -26.33 -10.20
C VAL A 62 1.46 -26.69 -11.52
N VAL A 63 2.28 -25.77 -12.07
CA VAL A 63 2.91 -25.94 -13.38
C VAL A 63 4.08 -26.92 -13.36
N PHE A 64 4.80 -27.00 -12.24
CA PHE A 64 6.03 -27.77 -12.15
C PHE A 64 5.93 -29.04 -11.29
N ASP A 65 4.74 -29.37 -10.76
CA ASP A 65 4.48 -30.53 -9.89
C ASP A 65 5.43 -30.59 -8.68
N GLY A 66 5.71 -29.44 -8.07
CA GLY A 66 6.67 -29.31 -7.00
C GLY A 66 6.28 -28.23 -6.01
N GLU A 67 6.96 -28.17 -4.87
CA GLU A 67 6.81 -27.12 -3.88
C GLU A 67 7.88 -26.05 -4.12
N ALA A 68 7.48 -24.87 -4.61
CA ALA A 68 8.33 -23.70 -4.65
C ALA A 68 8.48 -23.11 -3.24
N THR A 69 9.69 -22.68 -2.87
CA THR A 69 9.91 -21.98 -1.60
C THR A 69 9.53 -20.51 -1.72
N GLY A 70 9.14 -19.89 -0.59
CA GLY A 70 8.68 -18.49 -0.52
C GLY A 70 9.68 -17.54 0.17
N HIS A 71 10.98 -17.76 0.01
CA HIS A 71 12.00 -16.98 0.68
C HIS A 71 12.34 -15.68 -0.06
N ASP A 72 12.79 -14.67 0.70
CA ASP A 72 13.40 -13.49 0.08
C ASP A 72 14.74 -13.88 -0.56
N ALA A 73 14.82 -13.66 -1.88
CA ALA A 73 15.99 -14.04 -2.66
C ALA A 73 17.24 -13.17 -2.38
N GLU A 74 17.11 -12.02 -1.71
CA GLU A 74 18.26 -11.26 -1.19
C GLU A 74 19.04 -12.05 -0.13
N HIS A 75 18.33 -12.88 0.63
CA HIS A 75 18.88 -13.69 1.73
C HIS A 75 18.76 -15.20 1.48
N ILE A 76 18.69 -15.60 0.21
CA ILE A 76 18.45 -17.00 -0.17
C ILE A 76 19.52 -17.96 0.36
N ASP A 77 20.75 -17.50 0.51
CA ASP A 77 21.87 -18.29 1.04
C ASP A 77 21.72 -18.66 2.53
N ASP A 78 20.97 -17.86 3.28
CA ASP A 78 20.70 -18.10 4.71
C ASP A 78 19.35 -18.80 4.94
N LEU A 79 18.38 -18.62 4.02
CA LEU A 79 17.00 -19.07 4.18
C LEU A 79 16.72 -20.41 3.50
N LEU A 80 17.37 -20.70 2.36
CA LEU A 80 17.16 -21.94 1.63
C LEU A 80 17.98 -23.08 2.23
N ILE A 81 17.36 -23.86 3.12
CA ILE A 81 17.97 -25.06 3.70
C ILE A 81 17.65 -26.26 2.82
N SER A 82 18.62 -26.73 2.05
CA SER A 82 18.47 -27.91 1.19
C SER A 82 19.69 -28.81 1.27
N PRO A 83 19.49 -30.12 1.34
CA PRO A 83 20.60 -31.09 1.24
C PRO A 83 21.23 -31.15 -0.16
N THR A 84 20.50 -30.62 -1.17
CA THR A 84 20.95 -30.62 -2.56
C THR A 84 21.61 -29.30 -2.91
N VAL A 85 22.83 -29.36 -3.45
CA VAL A 85 23.57 -28.18 -3.91
C VAL A 85 23.35 -28.02 -5.41
N PRO A 86 22.83 -26.89 -5.90
CA PRO A 86 22.58 -26.67 -7.32
C PRO A 86 23.91 -26.56 -8.09
N SER A 87 24.01 -27.27 -9.21
CA SER A 87 25.16 -27.17 -10.14
C SER A 87 24.95 -26.10 -11.19
N VAL A 88 23.71 -25.63 -11.34
CA VAL A 88 23.33 -24.54 -12.23
C VAL A 88 22.39 -23.60 -11.49
N ILE A 89 22.56 -22.30 -11.74
CA ILE A 89 21.61 -21.28 -11.32
C ILE A 89 21.21 -20.47 -12.57
N VAL A 90 19.91 -20.24 -12.73
CA VAL A 90 19.37 -19.30 -13.70
C VAL A 90 18.55 -18.26 -12.95
N ILE A 91 18.78 -16.99 -13.24
CA ILE A 91 18.14 -15.91 -12.46
C ILE A 91 17.81 -14.69 -13.31
N ASN A 92 16.61 -14.16 -13.13
CA ASN A 92 16.22 -12.81 -13.56
C ASN A 92 15.73 -12.04 -12.33
N PRO A 93 16.63 -11.40 -11.57
CA PRO A 93 16.28 -10.73 -10.33
C PRO A 93 15.50 -9.43 -10.58
N PRO A 94 14.80 -8.86 -9.59
CA PRO A 94 14.21 -7.53 -9.69
C PRO A 94 15.30 -6.47 -9.85
N PHE A 95 15.07 -5.41 -10.68
CA PHE A 95 16.12 -4.43 -10.99
C PHE A 95 16.16 -3.21 -10.08
N ALA A 96 15.05 -2.86 -9.42
CA ALA A 96 14.95 -1.60 -8.69
C ALA A 96 14.09 -1.65 -7.42
N SER A 97 13.65 -2.82 -6.97
CA SER A 97 12.78 -2.94 -5.80
C SER A 97 13.14 -4.18 -4.99
N SER A 98 13.45 -3.98 -3.72
CA SER A 98 13.54 -5.06 -2.73
C SER A 98 12.14 -5.59 -2.38
N VAL A 99 12.06 -6.67 -1.61
CA VAL A 99 10.81 -7.20 -1.03
C VAL A 99 10.10 -6.13 -0.21
N ASP A 100 10.86 -5.25 0.46
CA ASP A 100 10.38 -4.12 1.26
C ASP A 100 9.90 -2.93 0.41
N ARG A 101 9.94 -3.03 -0.93
CA ARG A 101 9.58 -1.95 -1.88
C ARG A 101 10.40 -0.67 -1.76
N SER A 102 11.47 -0.67 -0.97
CA SER A 102 12.45 0.40 -1.03
C SER A 102 13.16 0.39 -2.39
N ARG A 103 13.42 1.57 -2.98
CA ARG A 103 14.22 1.65 -4.21
C ARG A 103 15.66 1.30 -3.88
N ASP A 104 16.00 0.03 -4.07
CA ASP A 104 17.39 -0.42 -4.00
C ASP A 104 17.89 -0.74 -5.41
N ARG A 105 18.70 0.14 -5.98
CA ARG A 105 19.32 -0.05 -7.29
C ARG A 105 20.32 -1.21 -7.34
N HIS A 106 20.71 -1.75 -6.19
CA HIS A 106 21.68 -2.84 -6.07
C HIS A 106 21.00 -4.20 -5.79
N ILE A 107 19.67 -4.25 -5.72
CA ILE A 107 18.92 -5.46 -5.37
C ILE A 107 19.25 -6.65 -6.28
N ALA A 108 19.39 -6.42 -7.60
CA ALA A 108 19.77 -7.46 -8.55
C ALA A 108 21.15 -8.06 -8.25
N ALA A 109 22.10 -7.22 -7.86
CA ALA A 109 23.43 -7.65 -7.47
C ALA A 109 23.43 -8.46 -6.17
N LYS A 110 22.62 -8.06 -5.20
CA LYS A 110 22.47 -8.78 -3.93
C LYS A 110 21.86 -10.18 -4.13
N HIS A 111 20.81 -10.30 -4.93
CA HIS A 111 20.22 -11.60 -5.31
C HIS A 111 21.24 -12.50 -6.02
N LEU A 112 22.03 -11.94 -6.95
CA LEU A 112 23.08 -12.69 -7.64
C LEU A 112 24.14 -13.19 -6.66
N ILE A 113 24.60 -12.36 -5.72
CA ILE A 113 25.61 -12.72 -4.74
C ILE A 113 25.08 -13.80 -3.77
N GLY A 114 23.85 -13.65 -3.27
CA GLY A 114 23.20 -14.65 -2.43
C GLY A 114 23.12 -16.01 -3.15
N ALA A 115 22.62 -16.00 -4.38
CA ALA A 115 22.53 -17.22 -5.20
C ALA A 115 23.90 -17.85 -5.48
N ALA A 116 24.94 -17.04 -5.77
CA ALA A 116 26.29 -17.54 -6.07
C ALA A 116 26.92 -18.32 -4.90
N LYS A 117 26.57 -18.01 -3.65
CA LYS A 117 27.05 -18.74 -2.48
C LYS A 117 26.52 -20.18 -2.48
N LEU A 118 25.28 -20.40 -2.93
CA LEU A 118 24.63 -21.71 -3.00
C LEU A 118 25.14 -22.58 -4.16
N LEU A 119 25.72 -21.98 -5.21
CA LEU A 119 26.20 -22.70 -6.39
C LEU A 119 27.32 -23.67 -6.03
N ALA A 120 27.31 -24.87 -6.60
CA ALA A 120 28.39 -25.86 -6.45
C ALA A 120 29.72 -25.34 -7.05
N PRO A 121 30.89 -25.72 -6.48
CA PRO A 121 32.17 -25.46 -7.16
C PRO A 121 32.18 -26.07 -8.59
N GLY A 122 32.66 -25.30 -9.56
CA GLY A 122 32.58 -25.66 -10.99
C GLY A 122 31.19 -25.50 -11.60
N GLY A 123 30.19 -25.07 -10.84
CA GLY A 123 28.84 -24.79 -11.32
C GLY A 123 28.77 -23.53 -12.17
N ARG A 124 27.68 -23.39 -12.93
CA ARG A 124 27.41 -22.24 -13.81
C ARG A 124 26.21 -21.43 -13.33
N LEU A 125 26.36 -20.10 -13.28
CA LEU A 125 25.31 -19.15 -13.02
C LEU A 125 25.05 -18.31 -14.27
N VAL A 126 23.79 -18.23 -14.71
CA VAL A 126 23.35 -17.36 -15.80
C VAL A 126 22.33 -16.39 -15.27
N ALA A 127 22.58 -15.11 -15.48
CA ALA A 127 21.76 -14.02 -14.95
C ALA A 127 21.35 -13.02 -16.03
N ILE A 128 20.11 -12.54 -15.98
CA ILE A 128 19.68 -11.35 -16.72
C ILE A 128 19.79 -10.18 -15.77
N MET A 129 20.73 -9.28 -16.02
CA MET A 129 21.11 -8.20 -15.10
C MET A 129 20.85 -6.81 -15.70
N PRO A 130 20.62 -5.80 -14.88
CA PRO A 130 20.56 -4.42 -15.38
C PRO A 130 21.94 -3.99 -15.89
N MET A 131 21.98 -3.08 -16.87
CA MET A 131 23.23 -2.52 -17.45
C MET A 131 24.11 -1.79 -16.41
N GLY A 132 23.53 -1.42 -15.25
CA GLY A 132 24.24 -0.82 -14.13
C GLY A 132 25.15 -1.78 -13.38
N PHE A 133 24.97 -3.10 -13.50
CA PHE A 133 25.83 -4.09 -12.86
C PHE A 133 27.11 -4.30 -13.68
N SER A 134 28.10 -3.49 -13.42
CA SER A 134 29.41 -3.51 -14.09
C SER A 134 30.50 -2.99 -13.17
N PRO A 135 31.80 -3.29 -13.43
CA PRO A 135 32.90 -2.79 -12.59
C PRO A 135 32.98 -1.27 -12.57
N GLU A 136 32.51 -0.59 -13.62
CA GLU A 136 32.55 0.87 -13.74
C GLU A 136 31.43 1.56 -12.96
N ARG A 137 30.26 0.94 -12.85
CA ARG A 137 29.05 1.56 -12.28
C ARG A 137 28.67 1.02 -10.90
N ASP A 138 29.10 -0.20 -10.57
CA ASP A 138 28.80 -0.87 -9.30
C ASP A 138 30.03 -1.67 -8.80
N ALA A 139 31.13 -0.99 -8.62
CA ALA A 139 32.42 -1.60 -8.31
C ALA A 139 32.40 -2.49 -7.06
N ALA A 140 31.67 -2.08 -6.01
CA ALA A 140 31.65 -2.81 -4.74
C ALA A 140 30.94 -4.16 -4.86
N HIS A 141 29.73 -4.20 -5.46
CA HIS A 141 28.98 -5.45 -5.64
C HIS A 141 29.62 -6.30 -6.74
N TRP A 142 30.19 -5.67 -7.77
CA TRP A 142 30.97 -6.38 -8.78
C TRP A 142 32.16 -7.14 -8.14
N ALA A 143 32.98 -6.46 -7.37
CA ALA A 143 34.15 -7.09 -6.71
C ALA A 143 33.70 -8.23 -5.78
N ARG A 144 32.59 -8.06 -5.05
CA ARG A 144 32.03 -9.09 -4.18
C ARG A 144 31.50 -10.29 -4.97
N ALA A 145 30.86 -10.09 -6.10
CA ALA A 145 30.44 -11.17 -6.98
C ALA A 145 31.64 -11.91 -7.59
N MET A 146 32.68 -11.17 -8.03
CA MET A 146 33.90 -11.74 -8.62
C MET A 146 34.78 -12.48 -7.61
N SER A 147 34.64 -12.22 -6.32
CA SER A 147 35.28 -13.06 -5.28
C SER A 147 34.69 -14.48 -5.20
N LEU A 148 33.52 -14.71 -5.77
CA LEU A 148 32.81 -16.00 -5.78
C LEU A 148 32.76 -16.64 -7.17
N LEU A 149 32.79 -15.85 -8.23
CA LEU A 149 32.48 -16.22 -9.60
C LEU A 149 33.50 -15.65 -10.58
N THR A 150 33.78 -16.36 -11.67
CA THR A 150 34.51 -15.85 -12.84
C THR A 150 33.53 -15.53 -13.95
N PRO A 151 33.49 -14.29 -14.47
CA PRO A 151 32.58 -13.88 -15.53
C PRO A 151 33.09 -14.39 -16.89
N ARG A 152 32.19 -14.88 -17.74
CA ARG A 152 32.49 -15.40 -19.09
C ARG A 152 31.95 -14.51 -20.18
N LEU A 153 30.71 -14.06 -20.03
CA LEU A 153 29.96 -13.31 -21.04
C LEU A 153 29.14 -12.21 -20.39
N ALA A 154 29.09 -11.05 -21.02
CA ALA A 154 28.10 -9.99 -20.84
C ALA A 154 27.55 -9.60 -22.22
N LEU A 155 26.40 -10.14 -22.58
CA LEU A 155 25.71 -9.90 -23.84
C LEU A 155 24.57 -8.91 -23.63
N THR A 156 24.63 -7.75 -24.27
CA THR A 156 23.55 -6.75 -24.18
C THR A 156 22.27 -7.24 -24.86
N ILE A 157 21.16 -7.14 -24.17
CA ILE A 157 19.81 -7.40 -24.67
C ILE A 157 19.12 -6.06 -24.84
N PRO A 158 18.79 -5.64 -26.07
CA PRO A 158 18.13 -4.36 -26.30
C PRO A 158 16.76 -4.27 -25.64
N GLY A 159 16.42 -3.13 -25.04
CA GLY A 159 15.19 -2.92 -24.28
C GLY A 159 13.92 -3.05 -25.11
N HIS A 160 13.98 -2.86 -26.43
CA HIS A 160 12.83 -3.00 -27.31
C HIS A 160 12.20 -4.41 -27.26
N VAL A 161 12.96 -5.46 -26.93
CA VAL A 161 12.46 -6.84 -26.82
C VAL A 161 11.53 -7.03 -25.61
N TYR A 162 11.63 -6.15 -24.62
CA TYR A 162 10.76 -6.14 -23.44
C TYR A 162 9.52 -5.27 -23.62
N ARG A 163 9.36 -4.56 -24.76
CA ARG A 163 8.27 -3.59 -24.97
C ARG A 163 6.88 -4.19 -24.75
N LYS A 164 6.66 -5.43 -25.22
CA LYS A 164 5.39 -6.16 -25.00
C LYS A 164 5.16 -6.56 -23.53
N LEU A 165 6.20 -6.53 -22.70
CA LEU A 165 6.15 -6.85 -21.27
C LEU A 165 6.17 -5.61 -20.39
N GLY A 166 6.00 -4.41 -20.98
CA GLY A 166 5.81 -3.16 -20.24
C GLY A 166 7.08 -2.41 -19.85
N THR A 167 8.24 -2.75 -20.44
CA THR A 167 9.48 -1.98 -20.25
C THR A 167 10.30 -1.91 -21.55
N SER A 168 11.19 -0.92 -21.65
CA SER A 168 12.15 -0.77 -22.75
C SER A 168 13.59 -0.61 -22.26
N VAL A 169 13.86 -1.06 -21.03
CA VAL A 169 15.20 -0.92 -20.42
C VAL A 169 16.12 -2.00 -20.98
N ASP A 170 17.30 -1.57 -21.46
CA ASP A 170 18.35 -2.48 -21.86
C ASP A 170 18.84 -3.31 -20.69
N THR A 171 19.03 -4.60 -20.93
CA THR A 171 19.55 -5.55 -19.95
C THR A 171 20.77 -6.27 -20.52
N GLN A 172 21.43 -7.07 -19.71
CA GLN A 172 22.53 -7.91 -20.16
C GLN A 172 22.36 -9.35 -19.68
N LEU A 173 22.55 -10.29 -20.60
CA LEU A 173 22.68 -11.69 -20.26
C LEU A 173 24.13 -11.95 -19.83
N MET A 174 24.32 -12.35 -18.59
CA MET A 174 25.62 -12.61 -18.01
C MET A 174 25.79 -14.09 -17.70
N VAL A 175 26.96 -14.61 -18.00
CA VAL A 175 27.35 -15.99 -17.70
C VAL A 175 28.55 -15.99 -16.79
N PHE A 176 28.48 -16.75 -15.72
CA PHE A 176 29.52 -16.91 -14.71
C PHE A 176 29.77 -18.39 -14.43
N ASP A 177 31.02 -18.73 -14.14
CA ASP A 177 31.39 -20.05 -13.62
C ASP A 177 31.98 -19.91 -12.20
N LYS A 178 31.65 -20.83 -11.28
CA LYS A 178 32.21 -20.85 -9.93
C LYS A 178 33.55 -21.59 -9.93
N VAL A 179 34.50 -20.98 -10.58
CA VAL A 179 35.91 -21.41 -10.67
C VAL A 179 36.82 -20.21 -10.41
N GLN A 180 38.08 -20.44 -10.13
CA GLN A 180 39.09 -19.39 -10.06
C GLN A 180 40.06 -19.60 -11.22
N ASP A 181 39.79 -18.93 -12.32
CA ASP A 181 40.65 -18.89 -13.49
C ASP A 181 40.70 -17.44 -14.03
N ASP A 182 41.81 -17.10 -14.69
CA ASP A 182 42.01 -15.77 -15.29
C ASP A 182 41.58 -15.80 -16.75
N VAL A 183 40.27 -15.63 -16.98
CA VAL A 183 39.68 -15.59 -18.32
C VAL A 183 39.09 -14.23 -18.58
N GLN A 184 39.39 -13.66 -19.75
CA GLN A 184 38.88 -12.38 -20.15
C GLN A 184 37.34 -12.43 -20.36
N LEU A 185 36.61 -11.50 -19.72
CA LEU A 185 35.18 -11.31 -19.92
C LEU A 185 34.88 -10.86 -21.37
N ILE A 186 34.08 -11.64 -22.10
CA ILE A 186 33.57 -11.26 -23.42
C ILE A 186 32.40 -10.30 -23.23
N ARG A 187 32.56 -9.05 -23.69
CA ARG A 187 31.48 -8.06 -23.73
C ARG A 187 31.07 -7.79 -25.16
N THR A 188 29.79 -7.96 -25.48
CA THR A 188 29.29 -7.76 -26.83
C THR A 188 27.83 -7.33 -26.84
N SER A 189 27.39 -6.75 -27.95
CA SER A 189 26.00 -6.40 -28.22
C SER A 189 25.63 -6.97 -29.58
N VAL A 190 24.41 -7.44 -29.71
CA VAL A 190 23.86 -7.95 -30.97
C VAL A 190 22.43 -7.46 -31.16
N ASP A 191 22.10 -7.20 -32.43
CA ASP A 191 20.78 -6.65 -32.77
C ASP A 191 19.73 -7.74 -33.07
N ASP A 192 20.19 -8.98 -33.27
CA ASP A 192 19.29 -10.10 -33.55
C ASP A 192 19.59 -11.32 -32.67
N LEU A 193 18.56 -12.17 -32.52
CA LEU A 193 18.62 -13.36 -31.68
C LEU A 193 19.51 -14.46 -32.27
N GLY A 194 19.65 -14.53 -33.57
CA GLY A 194 20.51 -15.55 -34.26
C GLY A 194 21.98 -15.33 -33.95
N ALA A 195 22.44 -14.08 -34.03
CA ALA A 195 23.78 -13.69 -33.62
C ALA A 195 24.02 -13.96 -32.13
N ALA A 196 23.04 -13.65 -31.27
CA ALA A 196 23.08 -13.95 -29.82
C ALA A 196 23.27 -15.46 -29.57
N VAL A 197 22.57 -16.34 -30.29
CA VAL A 197 22.69 -17.80 -30.15
C VAL A 197 24.11 -18.24 -30.53
N SER A 198 24.67 -17.72 -31.62
CA SER A 198 26.03 -18.09 -32.09
C SER A 198 27.10 -17.74 -31.04
N ILE A 199 26.97 -16.58 -30.36
CA ILE A 199 27.88 -16.17 -29.29
C ILE A 199 27.71 -17.06 -28.04
N VAL A 200 26.49 -17.34 -27.66
CA VAL A 200 26.18 -18.23 -26.53
C VAL A 200 26.73 -19.62 -26.77
N ASP A 201 26.66 -20.15 -27.98
CA ASP A 201 27.20 -21.49 -28.33
C ASP A 201 28.71 -21.58 -28.13
N GLN A 202 29.46 -20.54 -28.39
CA GLN A 202 30.90 -20.47 -28.08
C GLN A 202 31.16 -20.57 -26.56
N ILE A 203 30.36 -19.89 -25.77
CA ILE A 203 30.46 -19.92 -24.29
C ILE A 203 30.00 -21.25 -23.71
N VAL A 204 28.97 -21.90 -24.32
CA VAL A 204 28.48 -23.21 -23.92
C VAL A 204 29.57 -24.25 -23.98
N ALA A 205 30.47 -24.19 -24.97
CA ALA A 205 31.59 -25.13 -25.14
C ALA A 205 32.57 -25.08 -23.96
N THR A 206 32.71 -23.95 -23.27
CA THR A 206 33.71 -23.72 -22.21
C THR A 206 33.22 -24.08 -20.80
N ARG A 207 31.99 -24.60 -20.63
CA ARG A 207 31.46 -24.90 -19.30
C ARG A 207 32.32 -25.96 -18.57
N PRO A 208 32.80 -25.70 -17.34
CA PRO A 208 33.57 -26.65 -16.55
C PRO A 208 32.83 -27.98 -16.31
N VAL A 209 33.58 -29.03 -16.09
CA VAL A 209 33.02 -30.33 -15.67
C VAL A 209 32.89 -30.28 -14.14
N VAL A 210 31.66 -30.30 -13.64
CA VAL A 210 31.42 -30.37 -12.19
C VAL A 210 31.81 -31.78 -11.73
N ALA A 211 32.80 -31.90 -10.85
CA ALA A 211 33.06 -33.15 -10.15
C ALA A 211 31.82 -33.50 -9.32
N ALA A 212 31.41 -34.79 -9.33
CA ALA A 212 30.27 -35.25 -8.56
C ALA A 212 30.57 -34.97 -7.06
N ALA A 213 29.99 -33.95 -6.52
CA ALA A 213 30.13 -33.58 -5.11
C ALA A 213 29.25 -34.53 -4.31
N THR A 214 29.86 -35.52 -3.66
CA THR A 214 29.27 -36.21 -2.52
C THR A 214 29.10 -35.17 -1.40
N ALA A 215 27.86 -34.83 -1.13
CA ALA A 215 27.49 -33.84 -0.13
C ALA A 215 27.95 -34.30 1.27
N SER A 216 28.96 -33.63 1.80
CA SER A 216 29.28 -33.66 3.21
C SER A 216 29.46 -32.20 3.64
N ARG A 217 28.36 -31.54 4.00
CA ARG A 217 28.42 -30.35 4.85
C ARG A 217 28.44 -30.81 6.29
N SER A 218 29.62 -30.85 6.91
CA SER A 218 29.74 -31.00 8.36
C SER A 218 29.13 -29.75 9.02
N ALA A 219 27.96 -29.93 9.62
CA ALA A 219 27.39 -29.00 10.54
C ALA A 219 28.26 -28.88 11.77
N HIS A 220 28.88 -27.74 12.00
CA HIS A 220 29.45 -27.41 13.31
C HIS A 220 28.29 -27.11 14.27
N VAL A 221 27.77 -28.18 14.86
CA VAL A 221 26.92 -28.12 16.05
C VAL A 221 27.81 -28.00 17.25
N ARG A 222 27.84 -26.87 17.91
CA ARG A 222 28.32 -26.76 19.30
C ARG A 222 27.25 -27.36 20.20
N SER A 223 27.55 -28.48 20.80
CA SER A 223 26.74 -29.12 21.84
C SER A 223 26.78 -28.29 23.13
N PRO A 224 25.66 -28.05 23.79
CA PRO A 224 25.67 -27.71 25.21
C PRO A 224 25.57 -29.00 26.05
N GLU A 225 26.37 -29.03 27.08
CA GLU A 225 26.48 -30.09 28.05
C GLU A 225 25.16 -30.40 28.78
N ARG A 226 24.99 -31.69 28.97
CA ARG A 226 23.88 -32.33 29.66
C ARG A 226 24.02 -32.13 31.18
N ARG A 227 23.05 -31.48 31.82
CA ARG A 227 22.80 -31.68 33.26
C ARG A 227 21.41 -32.33 33.42
N GLN A 228 21.50 -33.57 33.97
CA GLN A 228 20.33 -34.31 34.46
C GLN A 228 19.85 -33.70 35.78
N THR A 229 18.56 -33.60 36.00
CA THR A 229 17.87 -34.07 37.21
C THR A 229 16.33 -34.00 37.09
N HIS A 230 15.76 -35.17 37.32
CA HIS A 230 14.49 -35.52 37.96
C HIS A 230 13.12 -35.02 37.51
N ALA A 231 12.31 -36.01 37.22
CA ALA A 231 10.89 -35.97 36.87
C ALA A 231 9.97 -35.58 38.03
N ALA A 232 8.89 -34.89 37.73
CA ALA A 232 7.59 -35.10 38.39
C ALA A 232 6.46 -34.73 37.42
N GLN A 233 5.46 -35.59 37.37
CA GLN A 233 4.26 -35.58 36.54
C GLN A 233 3.29 -34.45 36.93
N HIS A 234 2.67 -33.79 35.96
CA HIS A 234 1.21 -33.63 35.84
C HIS A 234 0.84 -32.82 34.58
N LYS A 235 0.02 -33.40 33.69
CA LYS A 235 -0.70 -32.70 32.64
C LYS A 235 -1.83 -31.87 33.23
N PRO A 236 -2.14 -30.69 32.68
CA PRO A 236 -3.21 -30.63 31.71
C PRO A 236 -2.93 -29.69 30.48
N ALA A 237 -3.82 -29.79 29.51
CA ALA A 237 -3.83 -29.30 28.16
C ALA A 237 -3.24 -27.92 27.92
N ALA A 238 -2.33 -27.84 26.93
CA ALA A 238 -1.75 -26.60 26.44
C ALA A 238 -2.52 -26.09 25.23
N SER A 239 -3.04 -24.86 25.34
CA SER A 239 -3.39 -24.04 24.21
C SER A 239 -2.08 -23.52 23.59
N THR A 240 -1.83 -23.83 22.34
CA THR A 240 -0.69 -23.29 21.59
C THR A 240 -0.98 -21.85 21.18
N ALA A 241 -0.64 -20.89 22.03
CA ALA A 241 -0.49 -19.50 21.65
C ALA A 241 0.90 -19.33 21.00
N THR A 242 0.94 -19.10 19.72
CA THR A 242 2.15 -18.71 18.99
C THR A 242 2.51 -17.29 19.41
N ALA A 243 3.56 -17.14 20.21
CA ALA A 243 4.03 -15.84 20.69
C ALA A 243 4.50 -14.98 19.52
N ALA A 244 3.84 -13.83 19.33
CA ALA A 244 4.27 -12.78 18.42
C ALA A 244 5.68 -12.31 18.82
N LYS A 245 6.62 -12.30 17.87
CA LYS A 245 7.99 -11.82 18.10
C LYS A 245 7.97 -10.32 18.36
N THR A 246 8.39 -9.92 19.54
CA THR A 246 8.62 -8.52 19.93
C THR A 246 9.64 -7.86 19.00
N PRO A 247 9.51 -6.56 18.66
CA PRO A 247 10.51 -5.83 17.88
C PRO A 247 11.92 -6.02 18.42
N LYS A 248 12.89 -6.25 17.54
CA LYS A 248 14.28 -6.63 17.87
C LYS A 248 15.11 -5.57 18.62
N HIS A 249 14.53 -4.39 18.92
CA HIS A 249 15.22 -3.30 19.63
C HIS A 249 14.43 -2.86 20.85
N ALA A 250 15.13 -2.63 21.97
CA ALA A 250 14.53 -2.14 23.18
C ALA A 250 13.86 -0.78 22.93
N ALA A 251 12.58 -0.68 23.24
CA ALA A 251 11.85 0.58 23.16
C ALA A 251 12.20 1.45 24.38
N THR A 252 12.59 2.68 24.13
CA THR A 252 12.89 3.69 25.15
C THR A 252 11.76 4.68 25.28
N PRO A 253 11.59 5.33 26.45
CA PRO A 253 10.66 6.43 26.57
C PRO A 253 10.96 7.52 25.53
N LEU A 254 9.93 8.02 24.87
CA LEU A 254 10.05 9.16 23.96
C LEU A 254 10.35 10.42 24.77
N SER A 255 11.54 10.99 24.58
CA SER A 255 11.97 12.20 25.30
C SER A 255 11.71 13.42 24.43
N PHE A 256 10.94 14.35 24.94
CA PHE A 256 10.74 15.68 24.34
C PHE A 256 10.63 16.73 25.45
N THR A 257 10.86 17.98 25.10
CA THR A 257 10.63 19.14 25.95
C THR A 257 9.44 19.93 25.44
N THR A 258 8.70 20.52 26.35
CA THR A 258 7.57 21.38 26.03
C THR A 258 8.00 22.84 25.99
N LEU A 259 7.39 23.62 25.10
CA LEU A 259 7.63 25.03 24.91
C LEU A 259 6.41 25.85 25.41
N GLU A 260 6.56 26.57 26.48
CA GLU A 260 5.51 27.45 27.02
C GLU A 260 5.17 28.59 26.03
N THR A 261 6.19 29.18 25.41
CA THR A 261 6.01 30.10 24.29
C THR A 261 6.07 29.32 22.96
N PRO A 262 5.00 29.36 22.13
CA PRO A 262 5.02 28.64 20.87
C PRO A 262 6.09 29.21 19.94
N ARG A 263 6.72 28.36 19.15
CA ARG A 263 7.52 28.78 18.01
C ARG A 263 6.62 29.46 16.98
N GLU A 264 7.06 30.58 16.46
CA GLU A 264 6.39 31.23 15.34
C GLU A 264 6.75 30.53 14.04
N ASN A 265 5.76 30.17 13.25
CA ASN A 265 5.95 29.61 11.91
C ASN A 265 6.17 30.78 10.93
N THR A 266 7.29 30.75 10.21
CA THR A 266 7.70 31.83 9.30
C THR A 266 6.83 31.83 8.05
N PRO A 267 6.12 32.95 7.73
CA PRO A 267 5.43 33.08 6.45
C PRO A 267 6.42 32.97 5.27
N ILE A 268 6.06 32.18 4.27
CA ILE A 268 6.81 32.02 3.02
C ILE A 268 6.06 32.61 1.83
N SER A 269 4.75 32.85 1.99
CA SER A 269 3.87 33.53 1.03
C SER A 269 2.68 34.16 1.76
N ASP A 270 1.81 34.84 1.03
CA ASP A 270 0.57 35.40 1.58
C ASP A 270 -0.43 34.32 2.06
N ILE A 271 -0.21 33.05 1.69
CA ILE A 271 -1.15 31.94 1.94
C ILE A 271 -0.53 30.91 2.90
N TYR A 272 0.78 30.70 2.86
CA TYR A 272 1.45 29.61 3.58
C TYR A 272 2.60 30.10 4.47
N ALA A 273 2.74 29.42 5.62
CA ALA A 273 3.88 29.52 6.51
C ALA A 273 4.62 28.17 6.56
N ARG A 274 5.96 28.21 6.71
CA ARG A 274 6.75 27.00 6.93
C ARG A 274 6.34 26.38 8.26
N TYR A 275 6.06 25.07 8.23
CA TYR A 275 5.64 24.32 9.41
C TYR A 275 6.85 23.79 10.19
N ARG A 276 6.79 24.00 11.51
CA ARG A 276 7.60 23.32 12.53
C ARG A 276 6.74 23.08 13.77
N PRO A 277 7.02 22.02 14.57
CA PRO A 277 6.34 21.82 15.84
C PRO A 277 6.42 23.06 16.73
N GLN A 278 5.25 23.59 17.13
CA GLN A 278 5.20 24.88 17.83
C GLN A 278 5.37 24.75 19.34
N ARG A 279 4.98 23.61 19.93
CA ARG A 279 4.89 23.42 21.40
C ARG A 279 5.83 22.36 21.94
N ILE A 280 6.54 21.66 21.09
CA ILE A 280 7.46 20.59 21.50
C ILE A 280 8.78 20.69 20.76
N ASP A 281 9.83 20.17 21.42
CA ASP A 281 11.15 19.94 20.84
C ASP A 281 11.58 18.52 21.17
N ILE A 282 11.89 17.74 20.14
CA ILE A 282 12.22 16.32 20.26
C ILE A 282 13.69 16.14 19.94
N ALA A 283 14.48 15.81 20.96
CA ALA A 283 15.92 15.68 20.82
C ALA A 283 16.29 14.61 19.78
N GLY A 284 17.08 15.00 18.78
CA GLY A 284 17.56 14.12 17.72
C GLY A 284 16.54 13.80 16.63
N ALA A 285 15.34 14.37 16.66
CA ALA A 285 14.38 14.24 15.59
C ALA A 285 14.86 15.01 14.35
N GLN A 286 14.59 14.44 13.18
CA GLN A 286 14.93 15.04 11.89
C GLN A 286 13.73 15.79 11.31
N GLU A 287 13.99 16.87 10.59
CA GLU A 287 12.97 17.56 9.79
C GLU A 287 12.41 16.56 8.73
N HIS A 288 11.18 16.81 8.29
CA HIS A 288 10.61 16.05 7.18
C HIS A 288 11.49 16.24 5.91
N PRO A 289 11.73 15.19 5.10
CA PRO A 289 12.62 15.28 3.92
C PRO A 289 12.24 16.38 2.92
N THR A 290 10.94 16.67 2.82
CA THR A 290 10.42 17.81 2.04
C THR A 290 9.89 18.84 3.04
N PRO A 291 10.17 20.16 2.84
CA PRO A 291 9.62 21.19 3.71
C PRO A 291 8.10 21.12 3.81
N LEU A 292 7.58 21.12 5.03
CA LEU A 292 6.15 21.16 5.29
C LEU A 292 5.68 22.60 5.44
N VAL A 293 4.44 22.85 5.06
CA VAL A 293 3.76 24.14 5.17
C VAL A 293 2.37 23.98 5.77
N GLU A 294 1.87 25.02 6.38
CA GLU A 294 0.45 25.16 6.79
C GLU A 294 -0.09 26.50 6.30
N SER A 295 -1.42 26.64 6.21
CA SER A 295 -2.02 27.93 5.85
C SER A 295 -1.71 29.00 6.91
N ILE A 296 -1.62 30.27 6.49
CA ILE A 296 -1.39 31.38 7.42
C ILE A 296 -2.46 31.40 8.53
N ALA A 297 -3.69 31.08 8.22
CA ALA A 297 -4.77 31.01 9.21
C ALA A 297 -4.49 29.91 10.26
N MET A 298 -3.99 28.75 9.87
CA MET A 298 -3.60 27.70 10.80
C MET A 298 -2.32 28.05 11.58
N ALA A 299 -1.37 28.71 10.95
CA ALA A 299 -0.13 29.17 11.58
C ALA A 299 -0.37 30.26 12.66
N SER A 300 -1.47 31.02 12.54
CA SER A 300 -1.82 32.08 13.49
C SER A 300 -2.24 31.59 14.87
N VAL A 301 -2.46 30.28 15.04
CA VAL A 301 -2.84 29.65 16.31
C VAL A 301 -1.90 28.50 16.63
N ALA A 302 -1.58 28.32 17.91
CA ALA A 302 -0.75 27.22 18.37
C ALA A 302 -1.61 26.15 19.04
N PRO A 303 -1.24 24.86 18.94
CA PRO A 303 -1.87 23.81 19.74
C PRO A 303 -1.57 24.01 21.23
N PRO A 304 -2.29 23.35 22.15
CA PRO A 304 -1.97 23.38 23.56
C PRO A 304 -0.62 22.69 23.85
N VAL A 305 -0.03 22.98 24.98
CA VAL A 305 1.13 22.22 25.46
C VAL A 305 0.68 20.79 25.80
N PRO A 306 1.26 19.77 25.22
CA PRO A 306 0.89 18.38 25.53
C PRO A 306 1.16 18.04 27.00
N SER A 307 0.28 17.27 27.63
CA SER A 307 0.45 16.82 29.01
C SER A 307 1.64 15.84 29.10
N LEU A 308 2.57 16.14 30.02
CA LEU A 308 3.69 15.24 30.29
C LEU A 308 3.21 13.88 30.82
N GLN A 309 2.10 13.82 31.55
CA GLN A 309 1.53 12.56 32.03
C GLN A 309 1.02 11.68 30.88
N ALA A 310 0.43 12.27 29.85
CA ALA A 310 0.04 11.53 28.64
C ALA A 310 1.26 10.99 27.88
N ALA A 311 2.41 11.66 28.03
CA ALA A 311 3.66 11.28 27.36
C ALA A 311 4.49 10.22 28.12
N GLU A 312 4.34 10.07 29.44
CA GLU A 312 5.12 9.14 30.27
C GLU A 312 5.04 7.67 29.81
N GLY A 313 3.99 7.29 29.11
CA GLY A 313 3.79 5.96 28.55
C GLY A 313 4.27 5.76 27.10
N LEU A 314 4.66 6.84 26.41
CA LEU A 314 5.07 6.75 25.02
C LEU A 314 6.48 6.17 24.90
N ARG A 315 6.58 5.07 24.18
CA ARG A 315 7.85 4.38 23.91
C ARG A 315 8.03 4.13 22.43
N LEU A 316 9.23 4.40 21.94
CA LEU A 316 9.64 4.09 20.57
C LEU A 316 11.09 3.58 20.58
N PRO A 317 11.47 2.72 19.60
CA PRO A 317 12.87 2.42 19.37
C PRO A 317 13.63 3.68 18.92
N ASN A 318 14.74 4.03 19.61
CA ASN A 318 15.54 5.21 19.32
C ASN A 318 15.97 5.34 17.86
N ARG A 319 16.19 4.24 17.16
CA ARG A 319 16.55 4.23 15.75
C ARG A 319 15.52 4.93 14.87
N LEU A 320 14.22 4.84 15.22
CA LEU A 320 13.16 5.46 14.43
C LEU A 320 13.24 6.99 14.42
N ILE A 321 13.81 7.57 15.47
CA ILE A 321 14.07 8.99 15.61
C ILE A 321 15.42 9.34 14.97
N ALA A 322 16.49 8.64 15.36
CA ALA A 322 17.84 8.95 14.95
C ALA A 322 18.08 8.72 13.43
N GLU A 323 17.44 7.71 12.85
CA GLU A 323 17.53 7.38 11.43
C GLU A 323 16.48 8.13 10.57
N GLY A 324 15.62 8.95 11.20
CA GLY A 324 14.62 9.77 10.50
C GLY A 324 13.46 8.95 9.92
N HIS A 325 13.19 7.74 10.44
CA HIS A 325 12.00 6.97 10.03
C HIS A 325 10.70 7.68 10.38
N LEU A 326 10.71 8.48 11.46
CA LEU A 326 9.67 9.41 11.84
C LEU A 326 10.29 10.80 11.95
N SER A 327 9.79 11.75 11.19
CA SER A 327 10.18 13.16 11.27
C SER A 327 9.64 13.84 12.52
N GLU A 328 10.19 15.01 12.90
CA GLU A 328 9.72 15.79 14.05
C GLU A 328 8.20 16.09 13.97
N ALA A 329 7.70 16.41 12.77
CA ALA A 329 6.29 16.70 12.56
C ALA A 329 5.40 15.43 12.73
N GLN A 330 5.87 14.28 12.30
CA GLN A 330 5.16 13.00 12.48
C GLN A 330 5.18 12.54 13.95
N LEU A 331 6.29 12.74 14.64
CA LEU A 331 6.39 12.49 16.08
C LEU A 331 5.48 13.42 16.89
N GLU A 332 5.37 14.70 16.49
CA GLU A 332 4.41 15.64 17.10
C GLU A 332 2.98 15.13 16.97
N THR A 333 2.56 14.67 15.79
CA THR A 333 1.22 14.08 15.60
C THR A 333 0.97 12.93 16.58
N ILE A 334 1.94 12.02 16.74
CA ILE A 334 1.82 10.88 17.66
C ILE A 334 1.66 11.35 19.10
N ILE A 335 2.44 12.35 19.53
CA ILE A 335 2.39 12.91 20.89
C ILE A 335 1.03 13.59 21.13
N VAL A 336 0.62 14.49 20.24
CA VAL A 336 -0.63 15.26 20.41
C VAL A 336 -1.87 14.38 20.28
N ALA A 337 -1.86 13.42 19.34
CA ALA A 337 -2.95 12.45 19.24
C ALA A 337 -3.06 11.57 20.50
N ASN A 338 -1.94 11.15 21.08
CA ASN A 338 -1.96 10.39 22.33
C ASN A 338 -2.46 11.25 23.51
N ASP A 339 -2.12 12.54 23.55
CA ASP A 339 -2.66 13.48 24.54
C ASP A 339 -4.18 13.67 24.39
N ALA A 340 -4.68 13.85 23.17
CA ALA A 340 -6.12 13.87 22.89
C ALA A 340 -6.80 12.58 23.36
N HIS A 341 -6.20 11.44 23.08
CA HIS A 341 -6.70 10.13 23.50
C HIS A 341 -6.61 9.85 25.02
N ALA A 342 -5.94 10.67 25.79
CA ALA A 342 -5.94 10.59 27.25
C ALA A 342 -7.17 11.26 27.87
N ARG A 343 -7.93 12.04 27.10
CA ARG A 343 -9.11 12.81 27.53
C ARG A 343 -10.39 12.15 27.05
N ASP A 344 -11.49 12.41 27.74
CA ASP A 344 -12.83 11.96 27.39
C ASP A 344 -13.70 13.13 26.92
N LEU A 345 -14.73 12.83 26.12
CA LEU A 345 -15.80 13.77 25.79
C LEU A 345 -16.51 14.19 27.07
N PRO A 346 -16.95 15.47 27.18
CA PRO A 346 -17.72 15.94 28.35
C PRO A 346 -19.01 15.15 28.51
N GLY A 347 -19.20 14.50 29.67
CA GLY A 347 -20.41 13.73 30.02
C GLY A 347 -20.33 12.26 29.70
N LYS A 348 -21.41 11.54 30.03
CA LYS A 348 -21.64 10.12 29.69
C LYS A 348 -22.79 9.99 28.73
N PHE A 349 -22.74 8.95 27.89
CA PHE A 349 -23.67 8.79 26.78
C PHE A 349 -24.25 7.40 26.73
N THR A 350 -25.54 7.31 26.41
CA THR A 350 -26.19 6.15 25.83
C THR A 350 -26.26 6.30 24.31
N ILE A 351 -26.55 5.21 23.59
CA ILE A 351 -26.68 5.20 22.14
C ILE A 351 -28.15 5.04 21.78
N ASP A 352 -28.59 5.75 20.73
CA ASP A 352 -29.94 5.59 20.18
C ASP A 352 -30.19 4.18 19.60
N ASP A 353 -31.45 3.82 19.39
CA ASP A 353 -31.84 2.48 18.88
C ASP A 353 -31.25 2.19 17.49
N ASP A 354 -31.06 3.20 16.67
CA ASP A 354 -30.45 3.10 15.33
C ASP A 354 -28.92 3.00 15.36
N GLN A 355 -28.31 3.18 16.54
CA GLN A 355 -26.86 3.20 16.73
C GLN A 355 -26.15 4.26 15.87
N THR A 356 -26.72 5.45 15.79
CA THR A 356 -26.21 6.56 14.96
C THR A 356 -25.95 7.84 15.75
N LYS A 357 -26.49 7.94 16.97
CA LYS A 357 -26.37 9.16 17.82
C LYS A 357 -25.98 8.79 19.25
N MET A 358 -25.17 9.64 19.84
CA MET A 358 -24.89 9.65 21.29
C MET A 358 -25.89 10.58 21.97
N LEU A 359 -26.56 10.07 23.01
CA LEU A 359 -27.50 10.82 23.84
C LEU A 359 -26.88 10.98 25.22
N ARG A 360 -26.64 12.22 25.63
CA ARG A 360 -26.07 12.49 26.96
C ARG A 360 -27.04 12.04 28.04
N ASN A 361 -26.56 11.24 28.95
CA ASN A 361 -27.35 10.74 30.09
C ASN A 361 -26.42 10.41 31.25
N ASP A 362 -25.98 11.45 31.95
CA ASP A 362 -24.97 11.34 33.02
C ASP A 362 -25.44 10.49 34.22
N GLU A 363 -26.76 10.35 34.41
CA GLU A 363 -27.38 9.63 35.54
C GLU A 363 -27.66 8.13 35.23
N ASP A 364 -27.65 7.74 33.99
CA ASP A 364 -27.92 6.35 33.58
C ASP A 364 -26.73 5.43 33.87
N ALA A 365 -26.99 4.35 34.59
CA ALA A 365 -25.96 3.35 34.89
C ALA A 365 -25.38 2.66 33.61
N ALA A 366 -26.12 2.64 32.50
CA ALA A 366 -25.69 2.10 31.21
C ALA A 366 -24.89 3.12 30.40
N ALA A 367 -24.91 4.40 30.75
CA ALA A 367 -24.18 5.44 30.05
C ALA A 367 -22.66 5.29 30.23
N ARG A 368 -21.92 5.47 29.15
CA ARG A 368 -20.47 5.30 29.12
C ARG A 368 -19.76 6.59 28.76
N ALA A 369 -18.55 6.81 29.32
CA ALA A 369 -17.64 7.86 28.89
C ALA A 369 -16.97 7.46 27.57
N TYR A 370 -16.92 8.39 26.65
CA TYR A 370 -16.31 8.22 25.34
C TYR A 370 -14.98 8.98 25.25
N ARG A 371 -13.95 8.30 24.80
CA ARG A 371 -12.63 8.90 24.60
C ARG A 371 -12.67 9.92 23.46
N LEU A 372 -11.99 11.06 23.61
CA LEU A 372 -11.75 12.00 22.52
C LEU A 372 -10.95 11.36 21.40
N GLY A 373 -11.22 11.78 20.18
CA GLY A 373 -10.49 11.40 18.97
C GLY A 373 -9.51 12.49 18.53
N TYR A 374 -8.79 12.20 17.48
CA TYR A 374 -7.86 13.12 16.84
C TYR A 374 -8.01 13.07 15.32
N PHE A 375 -7.87 14.22 14.66
CA PHE A 375 -7.98 14.34 13.20
C PHE A 375 -6.67 14.82 12.59
N LEU A 376 -6.11 14.01 11.70
CA LEU A 376 -4.95 14.33 10.89
C LEU A 376 -5.39 14.72 9.47
N GLY A 377 -5.26 16.01 9.16
CA GLY A 377 -5.64 16.63 7.89
C GLY A 377 -4.49 16.81 6.90
N ASP A 378 -3.38 16.15 7.10
CA ASP A 378 -2.18 16.31 6.29
C ASP A 378 -2.42 16.02 4.81
N GLY A 379 -1.79 16.80 3.96
CA GLY A 379 -1.82 16.63 2.51
C GLY A 379 -1.17 15.32 2.05
N THR A 380 -1.33 15.01 0.76
CA THR A 380 -0.68 13.86 0.14
C THR A 380 0.84 14.04 0.18
N GLY A 381 1.57 12.99 0.53
CA GLY A 381 3.04 13.01 0.60
C GLY A 381 3.63 13.34 1.98
N CYS A 382 2.85 13.86 2.95
CA CYS A 382 3.34 14.15 4.31
C CYS A 382 3.61 12.88 5.15
N GLY A 383 3.22 11.70 4.66
CA GLY A 383 3.49 10.43 5.35
C GLY A 383 2.42 10.01 6.35
N LYS A 384 1.15 10.34 6.11
CA LYS A 384 -0.01 9.98 6.96
C LYS A 384 -0.06 8.49 7.37
N GLY A 385 0.24 7.57 6.44
CA GLY A 385 0.28 6.14 6.74
C GLY A 385 1.33 5.81 7.81
N ARG A 386 2.48 6.48 7.75
CA ARG A 386 3.54 6.32 8.75
C ARG A 386 3.17 6.88 10.11
N GLU A 387 2.44 7.99 10.16
CA GLU A 387 1.89 8.54 11.41
C GLU A 387 0.85 7.60 12.02
N CYS A 388 -0.01 7.02 11.19
CA CYS A 388 -0.98 6.01 11.61
C CYS A 388 -0.27 4.77 12.18
N ALA A 389 0.71 4.22 11.47
CA ALA A 389 1.53 3.10 11.94
C ALA A 389 2.30 3.46 13.23
N GLY A 390 2.83 4.67 13.34
CA GLY A 390 3.54 5.17 14.52
C GLY A 390 2.63 5.27 15.74
N LEU A 391 1.42 5.79 15.58
CA LEU A 391 0.42 5.83 16.66
C LEU A 391 0.00 4.42 17.10
N ILE A 392 -0.17 3.50 16.17
CA ILE A 392 -0.42 2.08 16.50
C ILE A 392 0.78 1.50 17.25
N LEU A 393 2.01 1.78 16.81
CA LEU A 393 3.23 1.23 17.43
C LEU A 393 3.39 1.67 18.89
N VAL A 394 3.20 2.93 19.22
CA VAL A 394 3.30 3.38 20.62
C VAL A 394 2.25 2.74 21.52
N ASN A 395 1.05 2.49 20.98
CA ASN A 395 -0.01 1.78 21.68
C ASN A 395 0.33 0.28 21.83
N TRP A 396 0.87 -0.33 20.79
CA TRP A 396 1.35 -1.72 20.80
C TRP A 396 2.43 -1.95 21.88
N LEU A 397 3.41 -1.05 21.94
CA LEU A 397 4.47 -1.10 22.94
C LEU A 397 3.98 -0.80 24.36
N SER A 398 2.81 -0.16 24.48
CA SER A 398 2.10 0.06 25.75
C SER A 398 1.15 -1.11 26.10
N GLY A 399 1.21 -2.24 25.39
CA GLY A 399 0.42 -3.45 25.65
C GLY A 399 -0.92 -3.52 24.90
N ARG A 400 -1.34 -2.47 24.17
CA ARG A 400 -2.58 -2.45 23.37
C ARG A 400 -2.32 -3.01 21.99
N ARG A 401 -2.30 -4.32 21.89
CA ARG A 401 -1.86 -5.05 20.69
C ARG A 401 -2.95 -5.36 19.67
N LYS A 402 -4.17 -4.89 19.88
CA LYS A 402 -5.22 -4.92 18.87
C LYS A 402 -5.44 -3.51 18.32
N ALA A 403 -5.43 -3.38 17.00
CA ALA A 403 -5.77 -2.15 16.31
C ALA A 403 -6.62 -2.45 15.07
N VAL A 404 -7.41 -1.46 14.63
CA VAL A 404 -8.20 -1.54 13.40
C VAL A 404 -7.75 -0.43 12.47
N TRP A 405 -7.46 -0.79 11.22
CA TRP A 405 -7.12 0.14 10.15
C TRP A 405 -8.19 0.07 9.06
N VAL A 406 -9.08 1.06 9.04
CA VAL A 406 -10.15 1.16 8.03
C VAL A 406 -9.66 2.02 6.88
N SER A 407 -9.78 1.57 5.63
CA SER A 407 -9.35 2.33 4.46
C SER A 407 -10.32 2.19 3.28
N LYS A 408 -10.09 2.95 2.21
CA LYS A 408 -10.98 3.04 1.05
C LYS A 408 -10.86 1.85 0.09
N SER A 409 -9.67 1.30 -0.08
CA SER A 409 -9.36 0.21 -1.03
C SER A 409 -8.61 -0.93 -0.35
N ALA A 410 -8.88 -2.16 -0.79
CA ALA A 410 -8.16 -3.33 -0.33
C ALA A 410 -6.66 -3.31 -0.71
N THR A 411 -6.29 -2.65 -1.80
CA THR A 411 -4.89 -2.52 -2.25
C THR A 411 -4.04 -1.67 -1.31
N LEU A 412 -4.66 -0.76 -0.53
CA LEU A 412 -3.95 0.08 0.46
C LEU A 412 -3.43 -0.72 1.67
N ILE A 413 -3.78 -2.00 1.79
CA ILE A 413 -3.17 -2.88 2.80
C ILE A 413 -1.65 -2.98 2.58
N GLU A 414 -1.19 -2.93 1.34
CA GLU A 414 0.23 -3.01 1.01
C GLU A 414 0.99 -1.79 1.53
N ASP A 415 0.37 -0.60 1.45
CA ASP A 415 0.94 0.63 1.99
C ASP A 415 0.96 0.59 3.54
N ALA A 416 -0.13 0.09 4.15
CA ALA A 416 -0.19 -0.08 5.60
C ALA A 416 0.88 -1.09 6.10
N VAL A 417 1.08 -2.20 5.41
CA VAL A 417 2.12 -3.19 5.72
C VAL A 417 3.51 -2.59 5.58
N ARG A 418 3.78 -1.84 4.51
CA ARG A 418 5.06 -1.14 4.32
C ARG A 418 5.33 -0.20 5.49
N ASP A 419 4.40 0.72 5.79
CA ASP A 419 4.58 1.74 6.83
C ASP A 419 4.75 1.10 8.22
N TRP A 420 4.03 0.01 8.51
CA TRP A 420 4.19 -0.77 9.74
C TRP A 420 5.57 -1.45 9.82
N THR A 421 6.01 -2.06 8.72
CA THR A 421 7.29 -2.79 8.65
C THR A 421 8.48 -1.85 8.74
N ASP A 422 8.42 -0.68 8.11
CA ASP A 422 9.44 0.37 8.21
C ASP A 422 9.68 0.83 9.66
N LEU A 423 8.64 0.79 10.48
CA LEU A 423 8.74 1.08 11.91
C LEU A 423 9.17 -0.13 12.76
N GLY A 424 9.39 -1.29 12.14
CA GLY A 424 9.90 -2.51 12.78
C GLY A 424 8.85 -3.51 13.20
N GLY A 425 7.60 -3.34 12.76
CA GLY A 425 6.54 -4.33 12.90
C GLY A 425 6.72 -5.50 11.93
N SER A 426 5.96 -6.57 12.13
CA SER A 426 5.95 -7.72 11.23
C SER A 426 4.83 -7.59 10.20
N PRO A 427 5.06 -7.93 8.92
CA PRO A 427 3.97 -8.01 7.93
C PRO A 427 2.82 -8.92 8.36
N ALA A 428 3.11 -9.95 9.15
CA ALA A 428 2.12 -10.89 9.67
C ALA A 428 1.17 -10.27 10.71
N ASP A 429 1.52 -9.13 11.30
CA ASP A 429 0.68 -8.44 12.28
C ASP A 429 -0.55 -7.81 11.63
N ILE A 430 -0.50 -7.49 10.33
CA ILE A 430 -1.62 -6.89 9.59
C ILE A 430 -2.34 -7.97 8.79
N GLN A 431 -3.63 -8.14 9.04
CA GLN A 431 -4.45 -9.11 8.31
C GLN A 431 -5.75 -8.45 7.82
N PRO A 432 -6.18 -8.72 6.57
CA PRO A 432 -7.45 -8.21 6.08
C PRO A 432 -8.62 -9.00 6.68
N LEU A 433 -9.70 -8.32 7.08
CA LEU A 433 -10.90 -8.98 7.59
C LEU A 433 -11.50 -9.96 6.57
N SER A 434 -11.29 -9.74 5.28
CA SER A 434 -11.73 -10.63 4.20
C SER A 434 -11.11 -12.03 4.24
N LYS A 435 -10.05 -12.24 5.01
CA LYS A 435 -9.42 -13.55 5.24
C LYS A 435 -10.40 -14.53 5.92
N TRP A 436 -11.33 -14.04 6.74
CA TRP A 436 -12.35 -14.85 7.39
C TRP A 436 -13.70 -14.66 6.68
N LYS A 437 -14.47 -15.73 6.52
CA LYS A 437 -15.83 -15.62 5.98
C LYS A 437 -16.73 -14.86 6.98
N PRO A 438 -17.83 -14.22 6.54
CA PRO A 438 -18.72 -13.47 7.44
C PRO A 438 -19.25 -14.23 8.64
N ASP A 439 -19.45 -15.54 8.48
CA ASP A 439 -20.03 -16.42 9.50
C ASP A 439 -18.97 -17.17 10.31
N GLN A 440 -17.69 -16.78 10.19
CA GLN A 440 -16.57 -17.37 10.92
C GLN A 440 -16.03 -16.39 11.94
N SER A 441 -15.78 -16.86 13.17
CA SER A 441 -15.07 -16.07 14.17
C SER A 441 -13.63 -15.82 13.71
N VAL A 442 -13.13 -14.60 13.97
CA VAL A 442 -11.75 -14.22 13.66
C VAL A 442 -10.81 -14.95 14.61
N THR A 443 -9.90 -15.74 14.06
CA THR A 443 -8.93 -16.53 14.84
C THR A 443 -7.61 -15.79 15.14
N MET A 444 -7.46 -14.55 14.66
CA MET A 444 -6.34 -13.68 15.00
C MET A 444 -6.43 -13.24 16.46
N GLY A 445 -5.37 -13.43 17.21
CA GLY A 445 -5.24 -12.90 18.59
C GLY A 445 -4.94 -11.40 18.58
N ASP A 446 -3.70 -11.04 18.90
CA ASP A 446 -3.18 -9.69 18.73
C ASP A 446 -2.92 -9.39 17.25
N GLY A 447 -3.06 -8.13 16.82
CA GLY A 447 -2.78 -7.72 15.45
C GLY A 447 -3.50 -6.45 15.02
N ILE A 448 -3.27 -6.07 13.77
CA ILE A 448 -3.89 -4.94 13.11
C ILE A 448 -4.89 -5.49 12.08
N MET A 449 -6.17 -5.30 12.35
CA MET A 449 -7.22 -5.71 11.42
C MET A 449 -7.41 -4.67 10.34
N PHE A 450 -7.05 -5.00 9.11
CA PHE A 450 -7.29 -4.13 7.96
C PHE A 450 -8.69 -4.38 7.38
N VAL A 451 -9.48 -3.30 7.24
CA VAL A 451 -10.87 -3.37 6.77
C VAL A 451 -11.12 -2.26 5.75
N THR A 452 -11.88 -2.55 4.68
CA THR A 452 -12.36 -1.46 3.81
C THR A 452 -13.74 -0.98 4.26
N TYR A 453 -14.05 0.31 4.02
CA TYR A 453 -15.40 0.86 4.29
C TYR A 453 -16.50 0.05 3.59
N SER A 454 -16.23 -0.46 2.38
CA SER A 454 -17.17 -1.31 1.65
C SER A 454 -17.39 -2.67 2.33
N THR A 455 -16.33 -3.26 2.90
CA THR A 455 -16.44 -4.51 3.67
C THR A 455 -17.22 -4.28 4.96
N LEU A 456 -16.93 -3.21 5.69
CA LEU A 456 -17.54 -2.90 6.98
C LEU A 456 -19.08 -2.83 6.90
N ARG A 457 -19.65 -2.30 5.81
CA ARG A 457 -21.09 -2.21 5.58
C ARG A 457 -21.75 -3.53 5.14
N SER A 458 -21.00 -4.55 4.77
CA SER A 458 -21.53 -5.77 4.18
C SER A 458 -22.05 -6.74 5.23
N ALA A 459 -23.04 -7.56 4.83
CA ALA A 459 -23.60 -8.62 5.65
C ALA A 459 -23.41 -9.99 4.99
N GLY A 460 -23.23 -11.04 5.79
CA GLY A 460 -23.21 -12.41 5.35
C GLY A 460 -24.61 -12.95 5.00
N LYS A 461 -24.67 -14.15 4.42
CA LYS A 461 -25.93 -14.82 4.05
C LYS A 461 -26.80 -15.14 5.27
N CYS A 462 -26.20 -15.36 6.44
CA CYS A 462 -26.88 -15.67 7.70
C CYS A 462 -27.27 -14.42 8.50
N GLY A 463 -27.15 -13.21 7.94
CA GLY A 463 -27.49 -11.95 8.61
C GLY A 463 -26.40 -11.39 9.53
N THR A 464 -25.31 -12.13 9.78
CA THR A 464 -24.14 -11.61 10.51
C THR A 464 -23.47 -10.51 9.69
N THR A 465 -23.35 -9.32 10.25
CA THR A 465 -22.66 -8.22 9.58
C THR A 465 -21.15 -8.30 9.80
N ARG A 466 -20.37 -7.78 8.85
CA ARG A 466 -18.92 -7.65 9.00
C ARG A 466 -18.54 -6.76 10.18
N LEU A 467 -19.38 -5.77 10.48
CA LEU A 467 -19.24 -4.94 11.66
C LEU A 467 -19.30 -5.78 12.95
N ASN A 468 -20.31 -6.66 13.10
CA ASN A 468 -20.43 -7.50 14.28
C ASN A 468 -19.26 -8.48 14.42
N GLN A 469 -18.79 -9.08 13.32
CA GLN A 469 -17.61 -9.94 13.32
C GLN A 469 -16.36 -9.19 13.79
N LEU A 470 -16.19 -7.94 13.37
CA LEU A 470 -15.08 -7.09 13.79
C LEU A 470 -15.20 -6.75 15.29
N LEU A 471 -16.40 -6.37 15.78
CA LEU A 471 -16.64 -6.05 17.17
C LEU A 471 -16.40 -7.27 18.08
N GLU A 472 -16.82 -8.46 17.67
CA GLU A 472 -16.56 -9.71 18.40
C GLU A 472 -15.03 -9.94 18.56
N TRP A 473 -14.25 -9.72 17.49
CA TRP A 473 -12.79 -9.83 17.56
C TRP A 473 -12.15 -8.75 18.46
N MET A 474 -12.65 -7.51 18.40
CA MET A 474 -12.17 -6.41 19.24
C MET A 474 -12.38 -6.70 20.71
N GLY A 475 -13.56 -7.18 21.06
CA GLY A 475 -14.03 -7.40 22.43
C GLY A 475 -14.61 -6.13 23.07
N ASP A 476 -15.32 -6.29 24.19
CA ASP A 476 -16.09 -5.21 24.84
C ASP A 476 -15.22 -4.12 25.44
N ASP A 477 -14.01 -4.45 25.87
CA ASP A 477 -13.06 -3.54 26.52
C ASP A 477 -12.00 -2.99 25.55
N PHE A 478 -12.30 -2.97 24.25
CA PHE A 478 -11.34 -2.48 23.26
C PHE A 478 -10.90 -1.05 23.54
N ASP A 479 -9.61 -0.87 23.83
CA ASP A 479 -8.96 0.42 24.10
C ASP A 479 -7.79 0.72 23.13
N GLY A 480 -7.66 -0.07 22.06
CA GLY A 480 -6.67 0.09 21.01
C GLY A 480 -6.96 1.22 20.05
N VAL A 481 -6.13 1.33 19.00
CA VAL A 481 -6.28 2.37 17.97
C VAL A 481 -7.32 1.92 16.94
N LEU A 482 -8.25 2.83 16.65
CA LEU A 482 -9.21 2.72 15.55
C LEU A 482 -8.89 3.82 14.54
N ALA A 483 -8.12 3.50 13.52
CA ALA A 483 -7.72 4.42 12.48
C ALA A 483 -8.69 4.38 11.29
N PHE A 484 -9.25 5.53 10.95
CA PHE A 484 -10.05 5.77 9.76
C PHE A 484 -9.20 6.49 8.71
N ASP A 485 -8.50 5.71 7.90
CA ASP A 485 -7.73 6.23 6.78
C ASP A 485 -8.65 6.56 5.61
N GLU A 486 -8.34 7.65 4.90
CA GLU A 486 -9.23 8.28 3.92
C GLU A 486 -10.65 8.49 4.51
N ALA A 487 -10.70 9.07 5.70
CA ALA A 487 -11.92 9.23 6.50
C ALA A 487 -13.06 9.95 5.77
N HIS A 488 -12.75 10.76 4.73
CA HIS A 488 -13.75 11.35 3.84
C HIS A 488 -14.67 10.32 3.14
N ALA A 489 -14.29 9.04 3.10
CA ALA A 489 -15.19 7.99 2.62
C ALA A 489 -16.45 7.80 3.49
N MET A 490 -16.43 8.33 4.73
CA MET A 490 -17.60 8.36 5.64
C MET A 490 -18.47 9.62 5.47
N GLN A 491 -18.16 10.51 4.54
CA GLN A 491 -18.99 11.68 4.23
C GLN A 491 -20.46 11.27 3.95
N ASN A 492 -21.39 12.18 4.16
CA ASN A 492 -22.84 11.92 4.08
C ASN A 492 -23.38 10.88 5.09
N ALA A 493 -22.68 10.65 6.19
CA ALA A 493 -23.17 9.80 7.29
C ALA A 493 -24.45 10.37 7.94
N ALA A 494 -24.66 11.69 7.85
CA ALA A 494 -25.81 12.38 8.42
C ALA A 494 -27.09 12.28 7.54
N GLY A 495 -26.96 12.07 6.23
CA GLY A 495 -28.06 12.33 5.30
C GLY A 495 -28.35 13.83 5.18
N SER A 496 -29.32 14.23 4.38
CA SER A 496 -29.78 15.63 4.25
C SER A 496 -31.25 15.71 4.70
N GLU A 497 -31.55 16.55 5.67
CA GLU A 497 -32.92 16.75 6.19
C GLU A 497 -33.80 17.63 5.29
N GLN A 498 -33.23 18.38 4.36
CA GLN A 498 -33.98 19.27 3.48
C GLN A 498 -34.62 18.51 2.30
N GLY A 499 -35.77 17.84 2.52
CA GLY A 499 -36.83 17.44 1.58
C GLY A 499 -36.51 16.84 0.20
N ARG A 500 -35.27 16.91 -0.25
CA ARG A 500 -34.67 16.28 -1.45
C ARG A 500 -33.41 15.47 -1.10
N GLY A 501 -33.30 15.05 0.17
CA GLY A 501 -32.10 14.53 0.76
C GLY A 501 -31.67 13.17 0.26
N ALA A 502 -30.40 13.04 -0.09
CA ALA A 502 -29.76 11.75 -0.24
C ALA A 502 -29.83 10.99 1.08
N LYS A 503 -30.24 9.71 1.04
CA LYS A 503 -30.20 8.81 2.22
C LYS A 503 -28.78 8.76 2.76
N PRO A 504 -28.61 8.60 4.09
CA PRO A 504 -27.28 8.45 4.68
C PRO A 504 -26.46 7.38 3.97
N SER A 505 -25.18 7.68 3.78
CA SER A 505 -24.23 6.73 3.20
C SER A 505 -24.10 5.50 4.10
N GLN A 506 -24.32 4.30 3.55
CA GLN A 506 -24.16 3.05 4.31
C GLN A 506 -22.73 2.86 4.84
N GLN A 507 -21.74 3.39 4.16
CA GLN A 507 -20.34 3.41 4.61
C GLN A 507 -20.17 4.35 5.82
N GLY A 508 -20.76 5.54 5.74
CA GLY A 508 -20.77 6.49 6.83
C GLY A 508 -21.47 5.96 8.08
N LEU A 509 -22.63 5.32 7.91
CA LEU A 509 -23.37 4.69 9.01
C LEU A 509 -22.57 3.55 9.67
N ALA A 510 -21.89 2.70 8.87
CA ALA A 510 -21.08 1.62 9.42
C ALA A 510 -19.89 2.15 10.22
N GLY A 511 -19.24 3.22 9.74
CA GLY A 511 -18.16 3.90 10.48
C GLY A 511 -18.64 4.58 11.76
N LEU A 512 -19.81 5.20 11.75
CA LEU A 512 -20.44 5.75 12.96
C LEU A 512 -20.75 4.65 13.99
N ARG A 513 -21.40 3.58 13.58
CA ARG A 513 -21.73 2.45 14.46
C ARG A 513 -20.48 1.83 15.09
N LEU A 514 -19.40 1.69 14.32
CA LEU A 514 -18.13 1.20 14.86
C LEU A 514 -17.58 2.11 15.96
N GLN A 515 -17.60 3.43 15.74
CA GLN A 515 -17.16 4.41 16.74
C GLN A 515 -18.03 4.37 18.01
N LEU A 516 -19.36 4.24 17.83
CA LEU A 516 -20.31 4.25 18.94
C LEU A 516 -20.27 2.95 19.76
N ALA A 517 -19.99 1.82 19.11
CA ALA A 517 -19.84 0.53 19.78
C ALA A 517 -18.54 0.40 20.59
N THR A 518 -17.55 1.30 20.37
CA THR A 518 -16.23 1.21 21.01
C THR A 518 -15.88 2.47 21.80
N PRO A 519 -16.51 2.71 22.96
CA PRO A 519 -16.37 3.96 23.72
C PRO A 519 -14.91 4.29 24.11
N ARG A 520 -14.10 3.28 24.41
CA ARG A 520 -12.70 3.46 24.85
C ARG A 520 -11.68 3.43 23.71
N ALA A 521 -12.09 3.16 22.45
CA ALA A 521 -11.21 3.20 21.30
C ALA A 521 -10.49 4.55 21.16
N ARG A 522 -9.23 4.50 20.73
CA ARG A 522 -8.42 5.66 20.34
C ARG A 522 -8.68 5.95 18.87
N VAL A 523 -9.68 6.81 18.62
CA VAL A 523 -10.14 7.10 17.28
C VAL A 523 -9.22 8.11 16.61
N PHE A 524 -8.66 7.72 15.49
CA PHE A 524 -7.75 8.51 14.68
C PHE A 524 -8.30 8.66 13.26
N TYR A 525 -8.74 9.87 12.93
CA TYR A 525 -9.24 10.19 11.60
C TYR A 525 -8.08 10.71 10.75
N VAL A 526 -7.95 10.20 9.54
CA VAL A 526 -6.88 10.56 8.61
C VAL A 526 -7.47 10.89 7.24
N SER A 527 -7.27 12.10 6.75
CA SER A 527 -7.76 12.50 5.42
C SER A 527 -7.07 13.75 4.92
N ALA A 528 -6.56 13.71 3.69
CA ALA A 528 -5.97 14.88 3.02
C ALA A 528 -7.02 15.98 2.69
N THR A 529 -8.30 15.62 2.63
CA THR A 529 -9.40 16.53 2.25
C THR A 529 -10.29 16.92 3.43
N GLY A 530 -9.83 16.69 4.65
CA GLY A 530 -10.62 16.85 5.88
C GLY A 530 -11.22 18.24 6.09
N ALA A 531 -10.54 19.28 5.63
CA ALA A 531 -10.99 20.68 5.77
C ALA A 531 -11.60 21.30 4.50
N THR A 532 -11.69 20.55 3.39
CA THR A 532 -12.06 21.12 2.08
C THR A 532 -13.54 21.10 1.78
N SER A 533 -14.35 20.33 2.49
CA SER A 533 -15.81 20.34 2.34
C SER A 533 -16.54 20.17 3.67
N VAL A 534 -17.60 20.93 3.81
CA VAL A 534 -18.47 21.03 5.00
C VAL A 534 -19.00 19.68 5.49
N GLN A 535 -19.30 18.79 4.57
CA GLN A 535 -19.87 17.47 4.89
C GLN A 535 -18.83 16.47 5.43
N ASN A 536 -17.56 16.84 5.40
CA ASN A 536 -16.45 15.93 5.68
C ASN A 536 -16.22 15.68 7.17
N LEU A 537 -16.74 16.49 8.08
CA LEU A 537 -16.59 16.28 9.54
C LEU A 537 -17.84 15.72 10.24
N ALA A 538 -18.99 15.59 9.54
CA ALA A 538 -20.25 15.10 10.13
C ALA A 538 -20.19 13.66 10.69
N TYR A 539 -19.15 12.90 10.38
CA TYR A 539 -18.88 11.56 10.90
C TYR A 539 -17.94 11.57 12.13
N ALA A 540 -17.31 12.69 12.40
CA ALA A 540 -16.24 12.77 13.42
C ALA A 540 -16.81 13.02 14.84
N SER A 541 -17.64 12.08 15.31
CA SER A 541 -18.35 12.17 16.58
C SER A 541 -17.44 12.26 17.81
N ARG A 542 -16.14 11.93 17.65
CA ARG A 542 -15.17 11.91 18.76
C ARG A 542 -14.37 13.21 18.90
N LEU A 543 -14.63 14.24 18.07
CA LEU A 543 -13.93 15.53 18.18
C LEU A 543 -14.62 16.51 19.12
N GLY A 544 -15.78 16.17 19.69
CA GLY A 544 -16.51 17.05 20.59
C GLY A 544 -17.11 18.29 19.91
N LEU A 545 -17.37 18.24 18.61
CA LEU A 545 -17.93 19.36 17.84
C LEU A 545 -19.40 19.59 18.16
N TRP A 546 -20.14 18.59 18.56
CA TRP A 546 -21.56 18.67 18.92
C TRP A 546 -21.91 17.74 20.08
N GLY A 547 -22.90 18.13 20.85
CA GLY A 547 -23.40 17.36 21.99
C GLY A 547 -24.35 18.18 22.83
N GLN A 548 -24.98 17.54 23.81
CA GLN A 548 -25.83 18.22 24.76
C GLN A 548 -25.01 18.80 25.93
N GLY A 549 -25.14 20.09 26.20
CA GLY A 549 -24.45 20.80 27.29
C GLY A 549 -23.68 22.01 26.79
N PRO A 550 -23.34 22.94 27.72
CA PRO A 550 -22.65 24.19 27.42
C PRO A 550 -21.20 24.00 26.99
N GLU A 551 -20.64 22.78 27.17
CA GLU A 551 -19.26 22.43 26.81
C GLU A 551 -19.13 22.15 25.29
N TYR A 552 -20.25 21.99 24.58
CA TYR A 552 -20.25 21.70 23.15
C TYR A 552 -20.57 22.94 22.33
N PRO A 553 -19.82 23.24 21.26
CA PRO A 553 -20.07 24.40 20.39
C PRO A 553 -21.40 24.32 19.63
N PHE A 554 -21.85 23.09 19.30
CA PHE A 554 -23.13 22.88 18.63
C PHE A 554 -24.00 21.88 19.40
N PRO A 555 -25.33 22.13 19.52
CA PRO A 555 -26.21 21.28 20.29
C PRO A 555 -26.48 19.90 19.65
N SER A 556 -26.29 19.79 18.32
CA SER A 556 -26.48 18.55 17.59
C SER A 556 -25.60 18.50 16.34
N ARG A 557 -25.42 17.32 15.76
CA ARG A 557 -24.74 17.09 14.49
C ARG A 557 -25.43 17.87 13.34
N GLU A 558 -26.74 17.86 13.30
CA GLU A 558 -27.54 18.53 12.30
C GLU A 558 -27.34 20.05 12.35
N SER A 559 -27.30 20.63 13.57
CA SER A 559 -27.00 22.03 13.81
C SER A 559 -25.59 22.41 13.33
N PHE A 560 -24.61 21.56 13.61
CA PHE A 560 -23.23 21.72 13.11
C PHE A 560 -23.19 21.73 11.57
N VAL A 561 -23.79 20.71 10.91
CA VAL A 561 -23.81 20.60 9.45
C VAL A 561 -24.49 21.83 8.82
N SER A 562 -25.64 22.24 9.33
CA SER A 562 -26.36 23.41 8.84
C SER A 562 -25.56 24.71 8.97
N ALA A 563 -24.88 24.90 10.09
CA ALA A 563 -24.01 26.06 10.31
C ALA A 563 -22.82 26.07 9.35
N MET A 564 -22.22 24.90 9.11
CA MET A 564 -21.10 24.77 8.18
C MET A 564 -21.55 24.98 6.72
N GLU A 565 -22.72 24.46 6.32
CA GLU A 565 -23.27 24.69 4.98
C GLU A 565 -23.58 26.18 4.73
N ALA A 566 -24.08 26.87 5.74
CA ALA A 566 -24.34 28.32 5.66
C ALA A 566 -23.04 29.15 5.59
N GLY A 567 -22.00 28.76 6.33
CA GLY A 567 -20.75 29.51 6.43
C GLY A 567 -19.68 29.11 5.41
N GLY A 568 -19.86 27.96 4.71
CA GLY A 568 -18.94 27.47 3.69
C GLY A 568 -17.50 27.24 4.16
N VAL A 569 -16.54 27.52 3.29
CA VAL A 569 -15.11 27.30 3.55
C VAL A 569 -14.60 28.12 4.75
N ALA A 570 -15.10 29.35 4.91
CA ALA A 570 -14.67 30.22 6.02
C ALA A 570 -15.05 29.64 7.39
N ALA A 571 -16.26 29.07 7.52
CA ALA A 571 -16.68 28.42 8.76
C ALA A 571 -15.83 27.17 9.06
N MET A 572 -15.48 26.40 8.03
CA MET A 572 -14.62 25.24 8.18
C MET A 572 -13.19 25.61 8.64
N GLU A 573 -12.67 26.71 8.11
CA GLU A 573 -11.36 27.21 8.52
C GLU A 573 -11.34 27.63 10.01
N VAL A 574 -12.42 28.31 10.47
CA VAL A 574 -12.58 28.66 11.90
C VAL A 574 -12.62 27.39 12.76
N VAL A 575 -13.44 26.39 12.38
CA VAL A 575 -13.52 25.12 13.11
C VAL A 575 -12.17 24.40 13.15
N ALA A 576 -11.43 24.37 12.03
CA ALA A 576 -10.11 23.75 11.97
C ALA A 576 -9.11 24.45 12.92
N ARG A 577 -9.12 25.78 12.99
CA ARG A 577 -8.31 26.57 13.93
C ARG A 577 -8.68 26.28 15.38
N ASP A 578 -9.98 26.23 15.69
CA ASP A 578 -10.46 25.91 17.02
C ASP A 578 -10.05 24.50 17.45
N LEU A 579 -10.20 23.52 16.56
CA LEU A 579 -9.76 22.15 16.80
C LEU A 579 -8.22 22.06 17.00
N LYS A 580 -7.43 22.83 16.24
CA LYS A 580 -5.96 22.93 16.46
C LYS A 580 -5.66 23.51 17.83
N THR A 581 -6.34 24.61 18.22
CA THR A 581 -6.18 25.25 19.53
C THR A 581 -6.56 24.32 20.68
N LEU A 582 -7.51 23.40 20.48
CA LEU A 582 -7.91 22.39 21.46
C LEU A 582 -7.00 21.14 21.44
N GLY A 583 -6.13 21.01 20.46
CA GLY A 583 -5.22 19.87 20.31
C GLY A 583 -5.88 18.63 19.71
N PHE A 584 -6.88 18.79 18.84
CA PHE A 584 -7.62 17.68 18.22
C PHE A 584 -7.43 17.60 16.71
N TYR A 585 -6.67 18.55 16.13
CA TYR A 585 -6.50 18.66 14.69
C TYR A 585 -5.10 19.16 14.30
N THR A 586 -4.54 18.55 13.28
CA THR A 586 -3.33 19.06 12.59
C THR A 586 -3.53 18.88 11.08
N ALA A 587 -3.11 19.87 10.29
CA ALA A 587 -3.13 19.79 8.83
C ALA A 587 -1.90 20.52 8.26
N ARG A 588 -1.10 19.77 7.55
CA ARG A 588 0.11 20.24 6.88
C ARG A 588 0.08 19.81 5.42
N ALA A 589 0.82 20.49 4.56
CA ALA A 589 1.02 20.12 3.17
C ALA A 589 2.52 20.14 2.84
N LEU A 590 2.91 19.47 1.77
CA LEU A 590 4.23 19.65 1.21
C LEU A 590 4.34 21.07 0.64
N SER A 591 5.50 21.70 0.77
CA SER A 591 5.79 22.95 0.07
C SER A 591 5.78 22.72 -1.43
N PHE A 592 5.15 23.64 -2.16
CA PHE A 592 5.19 23.69 -3.62
C PHE A 592 6.31 24.63 -4.12
N ASP A 593 7.23 25.04 -3.24
CA ASP A 593 8.36 25.87 -3.61
C ASP A 593 9.26 25.14 -4.61
N GLY A 594 9.55 25.78 -5.73
CA GLY A 594 10.30 25.17 -6.84
C GLY A 594 9.49 24.22 -7.73
N VAL A 595 8.16 24.10 -7.54
CA VAL A 595 7.28 23.34 -8.44
C VAL A 595 6.85 24.25 -9.58
N GLU A 596 7.17 23.85 -10.80
CA GLU A 596 6.66 24.47 -12.02
C GLU A 596 5.37 23.76 -12.46
N TYR A 597 4.40 24.55 -12.94
CA TYR A 597 3.13 24.06 -13.44
C TYR A 597 2.96 24.45 -14.88
N ASP A 598 2.73 23.48 -15.75
CA ASP A 598 2.45 23.67 -17.15
C ASP A 598 1.18 22.93 -17.60
N VAL A 599 0.55 23.41 -18.65
CA VAL A 599 -0.69 22.83 -19.21
C VAL A 599 -0.40 22.28 -20.59
N LEU A 600 -0.41 20.97 -20.71
CA LEU A 600 -0.35 20.31 -22.01
C LEU A 600 -1.72 20.32 -22.67
N GLU A 601 -1.91 21.19 -23.66
CA GLU A 601 -3.13 21.24 -24.45
C GLU A 601 -3.08 20.22 -25.60
N HIS A 602 -4.16 19.48 -25.77
CA HIS A 602 -4.36 18.58 -26.89
C HIS A 602 -5.50 19.09 -27.79
N ALA A 603 -5.15 19.62 -28.96
CA ALA A 603 -6.14 19.96 -29.97
C ALA A 603 -6.62 18.68 -30.69
N LEU A 604 -7.95 18.48 -30.73
CA LEU A 604 -8.53 17.34 -31.46
C LEU A 604 -8.20 17.44 -32.95
N THR A 605 -7.76 16.35 -33.53
CA THR A 605 -7.63 16.27 -35.00
C THR A 605 -9.02 16.25 -35.66
N PRO A 606 -9.14 16.59 -36.97
CA PRO A 606 -10.42 16.49 -37.68
C PRO A 606 -11.09 15.12 -37.56
N ALA A 607 -10.33 14.04 -37.65
CA ALA A 607 -10.80 12.67 -37.47
C ALA A 607 -11.33 12.42 -36.06
N GLN A 608 -10.61 12.87 -35.04
CA GLN A 608 -11.04 12.77 -33.64
C GLN A 608 -12.32 13.57 -33.37
N THR A 609 -12.46 14.77 -33.98
CA THR A 609 -13.66 15.59 -33.90
C THR A 609 -14.86 14.88 -34.52
N GLU A 610 -14.68 14.25 -35.70
CA GLU A 610 -15.72 13.49 -36.37
C GLU A 610 -16.21 12.31 -35.52
N ILE A 611 -15.26 11.54 -34.91
CA ILE A 611 -15.59 10.46 -34.02
C ILE A 611 -16.32 10.96 -32.76
N TYR A 612 -15.86 12.06 -32.16
CA TYR A 612 -16.50 12.64 -30.99
C TYR A 612 -17.92 13.08 -31.29
N ASP A 613 -18.13 13.77 -32.40
CA ASP A 613 -19.45 14.29 -32.82
C ASP A 613 -20.41 13.15 -33.16
N ALA A 614 -19.94 12.10 -33.81
CA ALA A 614 -20.73 10.89 -34.08
C ALA A 614 -21.27 10.27 -32.79
N TYR A 615 -20.42 10.06 -31.80
CA TYR A 615 -20.84 9.54 -30.49
C TYR A 615 -21.72 10.50 -29.72
N ALA A 616 -21.44 11.81 -29.76
CA ALA A 616 -22.27 12.81 -29.12
C ALA A 616 -23.69 12.82 -29.77
N GLY A 617 -23.77 12.65 -31.08
CA GLY A 617 -25.04 12.49 -31.81
C GLY A 617 -25.79 11.22 -31.39
N ALA A 618 -25.09 10.10 -31.25
CA ALA A 618 -25.70 8.85 -30.81
C ALA A 618 -26.23 8.95 -29.36
N PHE A 619 -25.47 9.50 -28.44
CA PHE A 619 -25.92 9.71 -27.06
C PHE A 619 -27.10 10.69 -26.96
N ARG A 620 -27.15 11.72 -27.80
CA ARG A 620 -28.32 12.63 -27.91
C ARG A 620 -29.56 11.87 -28.34
N THR A 621 -29.46 11.01 -29.35
CA THR A 621 -30.56 10.16 -29.82
C THR A 621 -31.05 9.21 -28.74
N ILE A 622 -30.11 8.54 -28.02
CA ILE A 622 -30.46 7.65 -26.92
C ILE A 622 -31.15 8.40 -25.77
N HIS A 623 -30.67 9.61 -25.44
CA HIS A 623 -31.30 10.46 -24.42
C HIS A 623 -32.74 10.84 -24.78
N HIS A 624 -32.96 11.27 -26.03
CA HIS A 624 -34.29 11.63 -26.55
C HIS A 624 -35.24 10.42 -26.52
N ASN A 625 -34.77 9.25 -26.99
CA ASN A 625 -35.55 8.00 -26.96
C ASN A 625 -35.83 7.50 -25.54
N LEU A 626 -34.90 7.67 -24.61
CA LEU A 626 -35.10 7.34 -23.19
C LEU A 626 -36.21 8.20 -22.58
N GLU A 627 -36.25 9.50 -22.87
CA GLU A 627 -37.30 10.39 -22.40
C GLU A 627 -38.65 10.04 -23.02
N ALA A 628 -38.68 9.77 -24.33
CA ALA A 628 -39.91 9.35 -25.03
C ALA A 628 -40.42 7.99 -24.47
N SER A 629 -39.55 7.03 -24.21
CA SER A 629 -39.94 5.75 -23.65
C SER A 629 -40.44 5.86 -22.20
N LEU A 630 -39.83 6.70 -21.38
CA LEU A 630 -40.31 6.97 -20.02
C LEU A 630 -41.68 7.65 -20.00
N THR A 631 -42.00 8.45 -21.03
CA THR A 631 -43.32 9.05 -21.21
C THR A 631 -44.34 8.03 -21.72
N ALA A 632 -43.99 7.25 -22.74
CA ALA A 632 -44.86 6.24 -23.35
C ALA A 632 -45.24 5.07 -22.43
N THR A 633 -44.37 4.71 -21.50
CA THR A 633 -44.60 3.61 -20.54
C THR A 633 -45.47 4.00 -19.34
N GLY A 634 -46.01 5.22 -19.31
CA GLY A 634 -46.90 5.67 -18.23
C GLY A 634 -46.19 5.87 -16.88
N VAL A 635 -44.85 5.85 -16.89
CA VAL A 635 -44.05 6.24 -15.73
C VAL A 635 -44.25 7.74 -15.41
N ASN A 636 -44.71 8.50 -16.39
CA ASN A 636 -45.27 9.83 -16.22
C ASN A 636 -46.79 9.77 -16.53
N ASP A 637 -47.64 10.15 -15.58
CA ASP A 637 -49.03 10.42 -15.89
C ASP A 637 -49.19 11.75 -16.67
N ALA A 638 -50.42 12.00 -17.19
CA ALA A 638 -50.73 13.19 -17.96
C ALA A 638 -50.59 14.51 -17.16
N SER A 639 -50.42 14.44 -15.82
CA SER A 639 -50.23 15.59 -14.93
C SER A 639 -48.74 15.83 -14.61
N GLY A 640 -47.80 14.94 -15.04
CA GLY A 640 -46.38 15.07 -14.79
C GLY A 640 -45.96 14.60 -13.36
N GLU A 641 -46.89 14.13 -12.53
CA GLU A 641 -46.60 13.50 -11.25
C GLU A 641 -46.43 11.99 -11.42
N THR A 642 -45.35 11.45 -10.84
CA THR A 642 -44.99 10.05 -11.04
C THR A 642 -45.10 9.25 -9.75
N ASN A 643 -45.79 8.11 -9.81
CA ASN A 643 -45.68 7.03 -8.81
C ASN A 643 -44.33 6.31 -8.85
N ALA A 644 -43.44 6.65 -9.79
CA ALA A 644 -42.12 6.01 -10.00
C ALA A 644 -40.98 7.04 -10.18
N SER A 645 -41.04 8.18 -9.48
CA SER A 645 -40.01 9.24 -9.54
C SER A 645 -38.59 8.70 -9.27
N ALA A 646 -38.47 7.70 -8.36
CA ALA A 646 -37.21 7.03 -8.06
C ALA A 646 -36.68 6.19 -9.23
N ALA A 647 -37.54 5.50 -9.98
CA ALA A 647 -37.13 4.69 -11.14
C ALA A 647 -36.66 5.58 -12.31
N LYS A 648 -37.38 6.69 -12.57
CA LYS A 648 -36.99 7.70 -13.58
C LYS A 648 -35.65 8.34 -13.21
N ALA A 649 -35.51 8.81 -12.00
CA ALA A 649 -34.26 9.41 -11.50
C ALA A 649 -33.10 8.42 -11.59
N SER A 650 -33.33 7.14 -11.23
CA SER A 650 -32.32 6.07 -11.32
C SER A 650 -31.93 5.79 -12.78
N ALA A 651 -32.88 5.72 -13.72
CA ALA A 651 -32.59 5.50 -15.14
C ALA A 651 -31.79 6.66 -15.74
N LYS A 652 -32.21 7.92 -15.47
CA LYS A 652 -31.47 9.12 -15.93
C LYS A 652 -30.05 9.18 -15.31
N SER A 653 -29.92 8.96 -14.01
CA SER A 653 -28.63 8.96 -13.32
C SER A 653 -27.68 7.87 -13.87
N ARG A 654 -28.22 6.69 -14.16
CA ARG A 654 -27.44 5.58 -14.74
C ARG A 654 -26.99 5.90 -16.18
N PHE A 655 -27.85 6.53 -16.98
CA PHE A 655 -27.51 6.97 -18.32
C PHE A 655 -26.42 8.06 -18.28
N GLU A 656 -26.57 9.09 -17.45
CA GLU A 656 -25.58 10.17 -17.30
C GLU A 656 -24.23 9.63 -16.83
N SER A 657 -24.22 8.74 -15.83
CA SER A 657 -22.99 8.11 -15.35
C SER A 657 -22.30 7.26 -16.43
N THR A 658 -23.08 6.60 -17.28
CA THR A 658 -22.54 5.79 -18.39
C THR A 658 -21.97 6.68 -19.48
N LYS A 659 -22.68 7.76 -19.84
CA LYS A 659 -22.24 8.79 -20.79
C LYS A 659 -20.93 9.43 -20.34
N GLN A 660 -20.86 9.91 -19.09
CA GLN A 660 -19.65 10.53 -18.55
C GLN A 660 -18.45 9.56 -18.59
N ARG A 661 -18.64 8.31 -18.17
CA ARG A 661 -17.56 7.32 -18.24
C ARG A 661 -17.09 7.08 -19.67
N PHE A 662 -18.03 6.94 -20.60
CA PHE A 662 -17.70 6.72 -22.01
C PHE A 662 -16.86 7.87 -22.58
N PHE A 663 -17.32 9.12 -22.42
CA PHE A 663 -16.58 10.28 -22.94
C PHE A 663 -15.25 10.49 -22.22
N ASN A 664 -15.15 10.21 -20.93
CA ASN A 664 -13.88 10.25 -20.21
C ASN A 664 -12.86 9.27 -20.82
N HIS A 665 -13.28 8.03 -21.14
CA HIS A 665 -12.40 7.06 -21.78
C HIS A 665 -12.04 7.46 -23.21
N LEU A 666 -13.03 7.92 -23.99
CA LEU A 666 -12.81 8.38 -25.37
C LEU A 666 -11.79 9.53 -25.42
N LEU A 667 -12.00 10.57 -24.62
CA LEU A 667 -11.10 11.73 -24.57
C LEU A 667 -9.72 11.35 -24.02
N MET A 668 -9.64 10.44 -23.06
CA MET A 668 -8.36 9.93 -22.58
C MET A 668 -7.59 9.20 -23.70
N GLY A 669 -8.28 8.35 -24.46
CA GLY A 669 -7.68 7.68 -25.63
C GLY A 669 -7.21 8.68 -26.69
N MET A 670 -7.99 9.73 -26.96
CA MET A 670 -7.63 10.78 -27.92
C MET A 670 -6.41 11.60 -27.47
N LYS A 671 -6.26 11.85 -26.17
CA LYS A 671 -5.11 12.59 -25.59
C LYS A 671 -3.84 11.77 -25.48
N ALA A 672 -3.95 10.44 -25.45
CA ALA A 672 -2.83 9.55 -25.17
C ALA A 672 -1.58 9.81 -26.06
N PRO A 673 -1.67 10.04 -27.38
CA PRO A 673 -0.49 10.31 -28.20
C PRO A 673 0.29 11.54 -27.76
N SER A 674 -0.39 12.65 -27.43
CA SER A 674 0.27 13.88 -26.95
C SER A 674 0.93 13.69 -25.60
N ILE A 675 0.24 12.99 -24.68
CA ILE A 675 0.79 12.66 -23.37
C ILE A 675 2.04 11.77 -23.50
N VAL A 676 2.00 10.75 -24.37
CA VAL A 676 3.15 9.86 -24.60
C VAL A 676 4.33 10.64 -25.15
N SER A 677 4.09 11.56 -26.10
CA SER A 677 5.15 12.40 -26.65
C SER A 677 5.79 13.31 -25.60
N ALA A 678 4.97 13.94 -24.74
CA ALA A 678 5.48 14.78 -23.65
C ALA A 678 6.30 13.97 -22.65
N ILE A 679 5.79 12.78 -22.24
CA ILE A 679 6.52 11.88 -21.33
C ILE A 679 7.87 11.43 -21.94
N GLN A 680 7.89 11.13 -23.24
CA GLN A 680 9.13 10.75 -23.93
C GLN A 680 10.15 11.90 -23.91
N GLN A 681 9.68 13.14 -24.07
CA GLN A 681 10.53 14.32 -23.97
C GLN A 681 11.06 14.48 -22.55
N ASP A 682 10.19 14.46 -21.53
CA ASP A 682 10.60 14.58 -20.13
C ASP A 682 11.62 13.51 -19.72
N LEU A 683 11.41 12.26 -20.17
CA LEU A 683 12.35 11.16 -19.92
C LEU A 683 13.69 11.41 -20.62
N SER A 684 13.71 11.98 -21.83
CA SER A 684 14.93 12.33 -22.56
C SER A 684 15.71 13.45 -21.86
N ASP A 685 14.97 14.36 -21.22
CA ASP A 685 15.52 15.47 -20.43
C ASP A 685 15.96 15.05 -19.02
N GLY A 686 15.78 13.75 -18.68
CA GLY A 686 16.25 13.14 -17.43
C GLY A 686 15.25 13.21 -16.27
N TYR A 687 14.01 13.60 -16.52
CA TYR A 687 12.94 13.62 -15.50
C TYR A 687 12.35 12.23 -15.28
N ALA A 688 11.83 11.99 -14.09
CA ALA A 688 11.03 10.81 -13.77
C ALA A 688 9.54 11.18 -13.86
N CYS A 689 8.76 10.44 -14.65
CA CYS A 689 7.34 10.73 -14.88
C CYS A 689 6.43 9.87 -14.03
N VAL A 690 5.46 10.50 -13.37
CA VAL A 690 4.34 9.83 -12.69
C VAL A 690 3.04 10.17 -13.41
N ILE A 691 2.34 9.16 -13.93
CA ILE A 691 1.12 9.34 -14.71
C ILE A 691 -0.07 9.03 -13.81
N GLN A 692 -0.95 10.02 -13.64
CA GLN A 692 -2.23 9.84 -12.97
C GLN A 692 -3.36 9.86 -14.01
N VAL A 693 -4.16 8.78 -14.06
CA VAL A 693 -5.31 8.67 -14.95
C VAL A 693 -6.62 8.64 -14.17
N VAL A 694 -7.67 9.22 -14.70
CA VAL A 694 -9.00 9.27 -14.06
C VAL A 694 -9.65 7.89 -14.00
N SER A 695 -9.37 7.02 -14.96
CA SER A 695 -9.88 5.65 -15.02
C SER A 695 -8.93 4.76 -15.84
N THR A 696 -8.64 3.57 -15.31
CA THR A 696 -7.75 2.59 -15.97
C THR A 696 -8.50 1.65 -16.92
N GLY A 697 -9.82 1.64 -16.93
CA GLY A 697 -10.59 0.63 -17.66
C GLY A 697 -10.45 -0.81 -17.11
N GLU A 698 -9.72 -1.01 -16.00
CA GLU A 698 -9.40 -2.32 -15.43
C GLU A 698 -10.63 -3.22 -15.21
N SER A 699 -11.74 -2.65 -14.74
CA SER A 699 -12.99 -3.39 -14.53
C SER A 699 -13.64 -3.86 -15.84
N LEU A 700 -13.44 -3.12 -16.95
CA LEU A 700 -13.88 -3.51 -18.27
C LEU A 700 -12.98 -4.59 -18.84
N LEU A 701 -11.68 -4.44 -18.67
CA LEU A 701 -10.69 -5.43 -19.09
C LEU A 701 -10.89 -6.75 -18.34
N LYS A 702 -11.06 -6.75 -17.03
CA LYS A 702 -11.36 -7.95 -16.24
C LYS A 702 -12.63 -8.66 -16.70
N ARG A 703 -13.73 -7.91 -16.91
CA ARG A 703 -14.96 -8.52 -17.45
C ARG A 703 -14.77 -9.11 -18.85
N ARG A 704 -13.96 -8.47 -19.68
CA ARG A 704 -13.69 -8.97 -21.02
C ARG A 704 -12.82 -10.23 -20.97
N LEU A 705 -11.82 -10.28 -20.11
CA LEU A 705 -11.00 -11.45 -19.85
C LEU A 705 -11.84 -12.62 -19.27
N GLU A 706 -12.77 -12.34 -18.35
CA GLU A 706 -13.69 -13.35 -17.80
C GLU A 706 -14.66 -13.92 -18.85
N VAL A 707 -15.01 -13.16 -19.88
CA VAL A 707 -15.84 -13.60 -21.01
C VAL A 707 -15.01 -14.31 -22.09
N MET A 708 -13.71 -14.06 -22.17
CA MET A 708 -12.80 -14.65 -23.16
C MET A 708 -12.20 -16.00 -22.73
N ASP A 709 -12.51 -16.50 -21.53
CA ASP A 709 -12.17 -17.87 -21.08
C ASP A 709 -12.95 -18.98 -21.81
N THR A 710 -13.74 -18.60 -22.83
CA THR A 710 -14.37 -19.50 -23.78
C THR A 710 -13.99 -19.08 -25.21
N ASP A 711 -12.97 -19.74 -25.78
CA ASP A 711 -12.69 -19.94 -27.21
C ASP A 711 -12.96 -18.77 -28.20
N ASP A 712 -12.40 -17.59 -28.01
CA ASP A 712 -12.38 -16.60 -29.10
C ASP A 712 -11.02 -15.91 -29.22
N GLU A 713 -10.44 -16.00 -30.41
CA GLU A 713 -9.21 -15.35 -30.84
C GLU A 713 -9.31 -13.82 -30.66
N LEU A 714 -8.27 -13.23 -30.09
CA LEU A 714 -8.06 -11.81 -30.06
C LEU A 714 -8.07 -11.23 -31.48
N VAL A 715 -9.16 -10.58 -31.85
CA VAL A 715 -9.19 -9.73 -33.05
C VAL A 715 -8.28 -8.52 -32.77
N GLU A 716 -7.17 -8.45 -33.49
CA GLU A 716 -6.31 -7.27 -33.57
C GLU A 716 -7.16 -6.08 -34.06
N GLY A 717 -7.29 -5.06 -33.24
CA GLY A 717 -7.84 -3.77 -33.64
C GLY A 717 -9.00 -3.26 -32.78
N ALA A 718 -8.70 -2.67 -31.63
CA ALA A 718 -9.47 -1.59 -31.03
C ALA A 718 -8.58 -0.78 -30.07
#